data_aaa9c57fde31bcd10aea39c8bd1ca7f1
#
_entry.id   aaa9c57fde31bcd10aea39c8bd1ca7f1
#
_cell.length_a   1.000
_cell.length_b   1.000
_cell.length_c   1.000
_cell.angle_alpha   90.00
_cell.angle_beta   90.00
_cell.angle_gamma   90.00
#
_symmetry.space_group_name_H-M   'P 1'
#
loop_
_entity.id
_entity.type
_entity.pdbx_description
1 polymer ?
#
loop_
_entity_poly.entity_id
_entity_poly.type
_entity_poly.pdbx_seq_one_letter_code
_entity_poly.pdbx_strand_id
1 'polypeptide(L)'
;MIQLSGAGKRFGHKLLFENTDWLITPRDRIGLVGANGTGKSTLMKVLAGLDTLDYGSLTVAKGTTAGYLPQDGLSLSGKTVFAECMSVFDDLRKMEQELESLLHRFAELDPAGAEYAEVADRYHSLEHEFQTRDGYSIEANVGRVLMGLGFRKEDWERQTDEFSGGWQMRLALAKLLLQKPNLLLLDEPTNHLDLEARNWLEEYLHDYPYAFVLISHDRYFLDVTVNKIAEIWNKRFWFYTGNYDKFLAQKTQRNEQLQAAYRNQRERIEQLEVFINRFRYQATKAKQVQSRIKELEKIERIEVPPEEKTIHFSFPQPKPSGRIVAEFEGVAKIYPARPLQGKNGTGEENSVKRGAEKEVFRHVNFLIEKGDRIALVGINGAGKSTLIKLLAGVEKPTEGEFKLGHNVQGDYFAQDQYKELNPEKRLVDDLGDASPRSTQTELRSLLGCFLFSEDDVFKKIGVLSGGERGRYALLRLLLHPANFLLLDEPTNHLDLRAKDVLLEALTEYTGTVVFVSHDRYFIDKLATRVFEIGDGKVEVYPGNYEDYLWRKQGGNIKQDEVIREQLKEVEPELKIPANGNTSAAETAPALKGKRLNPIKRKQMEDRIRELEREISRAETMIAECETALQNFVSAEETQKQSEELDRQKGAYAAFIHEWEGLSQSLQEVD
;
A
#
# COMPACT_ATOMS: atom_id res chain seq x y z
N MET A 1 -28.59 -3.20 -2.47
CA MET A 1 -28.32 -2.83 -1.09
C MET A 1 -28.21 -4.08 -0.25
N ILE A 2 -27.24 -4.12 0.64
CA ILE A 2 -27.01 -5.25 1.55
C ILE A 2 -26.94 -4.70 2.97
N GLN A 3 -27.66 -5.33 3.89
CA GLN A 3 -27.71 -4.95 5.31
C GLN A 3 -27.35 -6.14 6.19
N LEU A 4 -26.39 -5.95 7.05
CA LEU A 4 -26.08 -6.80 8.20
C LEU A 4 -26.79 -6.25 9.43
N SER A 5 -27.44 -7.09 10.23
CA SER A 5 -28.12 -6.70 11.47
C SER A 5 -27.74 -7.66 12.59
N GLY A 6 -27.10 -7.13 13.64
CA GLY A 6 -26.59 -7.89 14.78
C GLY A 6 -25.66 -9.02 14.38
N ALA A 7 -24.94 -8.88 13.26
CA ALA A 7 -24.16 -9.94 12.62
C ALA A 7 -22.96 -10.37 13.47
N GLY A 8 -22.75 -11.69 13.55
CA GLY A 8 -21.59 -12.26 14.20
C GLY A 8 -21.14 -13.55 13.55
N LYS A 9 -19.83 -13.82 13.61
CA LYS A 9 -19.19 -15.00 12.99
C LYS A 9 -18.12 -15.57 13.89
N ARG A 10 -18.08 -16.91 13.97
CA ARG A 10 -17.03 -17.68 14.64
C ARG A 10 -16.29 -18.56 13.65
N PHE A 11 -15.07 -18.87 13.96
CA PHE A 11 -14.30 -19.91 13.28
C PHE A 11 -13.76 -20.88 14.33
N GLY A 12 -14.41 -22.03 14.44
CA GLY A 12 -14.20 -22.94 15.55
C GLY A 12 -14.49 -22.27 16.90
N HIS A 13 -13.50 -22.22 17.78
CA HIS A 13 -13.63 -21.56 19.09
C HIS A 13 -13.34 -20.04 19.03
N LYS A 14 -12.77 -19.54 17.93
CA LYS A 14 -12.37 -18.15 17.79
C LYS A 14 -13.55 -17.29 17.31
N LEU A 15 -13.98 -16.32 18.13
CA LEU A 15 -14.92 -15.28 17.72
C LEU A 15 -14.17 -14.28 16.82
N LEU A 16 -14.64 -14.10 15.59
CA LEU A 16 -14.06 -13.16 14.63
C LEU A 16 -14.65 -11.76 14.81
N PHE A 17 -15.97 -11.67 14.81
CA PHE A 17 -16.71 -10.42 15.08
C PHE A 17 -18.12 -10.72 15.62
N GLU A 18 -18.69 -9.75 16.28
CA GLU A 18 -20.03 -9.84 16.87
C GLU A 18 -20.75 -8.50 16.84
N ASN A 19 -22.08 -8.58 16.91
CA ASN A 19 -22.99 -7.45 17.06
C ASN A 19 -22.73 -6.32 16.04
N THR A 20 -22.62 -6.70 14.76
CA THR A 20 -22.31 -5.78 13.67
C THR A 20 -23.57 -5.39 12.93
N ASP A 21 -23.86 -4.08 12.93
CA ASP A 21 -24.86 -3.46 12.07
C ASP A 21 -24.16 -2.68 10.95
N TRP A 22 -24.41 -3.07 9.71
CA TRP A 22 -23.77 -2.43 8.55
C TRP A 22 -24.69 -2.37 7.36
N LEU A 23 -24.87 -1.19 6.80
CA LEU A 23 -25.63 -0.94 5.58
C LEU A 23 -24.68 -0.53 4.44
N ILE A 24 -24.66 -1.31 3.37
CA ILE A 24 -23.93 -0.99 2.15
C ILE A 24 -24.90 -0.39 1.14
N THR A 25 -24.62 0.84 0.69
CA THR A 25 -25.42 1.59 -0.27
C THR A 25 -24.88 1.43 -1.70
N PRO A 26 -25.69 1.73 -2.77
CA PRO A 26 -25.32 1.40 -4.15
C PRO A 26 -24.06 2.05 -4.72
N ARG A 27 -23.53 3.09 -4.09
CA ARG A 27 -22.32 3.81 -4.56
C ARG A 27 -21.22 3.86 -3.50
N ASP A 28 -21.29 3.00 -2.50
CA ASP A 28 -20.28 2.95 -1.46
C ASP A 28 -18.99 2.37 -2.02
N ARG A 29 -17.88 3.04 -1.70
CA ARG A 29 -16.51 2.62 -2.01
C ARG A 29 -15.81 2.39 -0.69
N ILE A 30 -15.73 1.14 -0.25
CA ILE A 30 -15.38 0.80 1.12
C ILE A 30 -14.07 0.04 1.16
N GLY A 31 -13.10 0.52 1.96
CA GLY A 31 -11.92 -0.23 2.34
C GLY A 31 -12.16 -1.02 3.62
N LEU A 32 -11.99 -2.34 3.58
CA LEU A 32 -12.10 -3.19 4.75
C LEU A 32 -10.70 -3.45 5.33
N VAL A 33 -10.42 -2.91 6.50
CA VAL A 33 -9.11 -2.96 7.16
C VAL A 33 -9.18 -3.70 8.51
N GLY A 34 -8.05 -4.20 8.97
CA GLY A 34 -7.92 -4.93 10.23
C GLY A 34 -6.71 -5.86 10.21
N ALA A 35 -6.27 -6.32 11.37
CA ALA A 35 -5.17 -7.27 11.51
C ALA A 35 -5.44 -8.59 10.76
N ASN A 36 -4.38 -9.35 10.47
CA ASN A 36 -4.53 -10.65 9.85
C ASN A 36 -5.28 -11.62 10.80
N GLY A 37 -6.19 -12.43 10.24
CA GLY A 37 -7.01 -13.36 11.02
C GLY A 37 -8.16 -12.74 11.82
N THR A 38 -8.54 -11.47 11.57
CA THR A 38 -9.73 -10.82 12.17
C THR A 38 -11.04 -11.19 11.48
N GLY A 39 -10.99 -11.90 10.34
CA GLY A 39 -12.19 -12.35 9.64
C GLY A 39 -12.58 -11.51 8.42
N LYS A 40 -11.68 -10.67 7.86
CA LYS A 40 -11.94 -9.86 6.67
C LYS A 40 -12.44 -10.70 5.50
N SER A 41 -11.67 -11.71 5.07
CA SER A 41 -12.04 -12.60 3.94
C SER A 41 -13.30 -13.45 4.26
N THR A 42 -13.51 -13.83 5.52
CA THR A 42 -14.73 -14.53 5.96
C THR A 42 -15.96 -13.63 5.78
N LEU A 43 -15.85 -12.36 6.18
CA LEU A 43 -16.93 -11.39 5.96
C LEU A 43 -17.24 -11.20 4.47
N MET A 44 -16.20 -11.11 3.62
CA MET A 44 -16.39 -11.01 2.17
C MET A 44 -17.16 -12.22 1.62
N LYS A 45 -16.83 -13.43 2.08
CA LYS A 45 -17.57 -14.66 1.70
C LYS A 45 -19.02 -14.62 2.17
N VAL A 46 -19.30 -14.11 3.37
CA VAL A 46 -20.67 -13.92 3.88
C VAL A 46 -21.43 -12.92 2.99
N LEU A 47 -20.83 -11.77 2.65
CA LEU A 47 -21.45 -10.77 1.77
C LEU A 47 -21.69 -11.31 0.35
N ALA A 48 -20.82 -12.21 -0.12
CA ALA A 48 -20.98 -12.90 -1.40
C ALA A 48 -22.02 -14.04 -1.36
N GLY A 49 -22.56 -14.39 -0.19
CA GLY A 49 -23.47 -15.52 -0.03
C GLY A 49 -22.80 -16.89 -0.10
N LEU A 50 -21.47 -16.94 -0.01
CA LEU A 50 -20.66 -18.18 -0.04
C LEU A 50 -20.48 -18.79 1.36
N ASP A 51 -20.75 -18.03 2.41
CA ASP A 51 -20.71 -18.47 3.81
C ASP A 51 -21.90 -17.85 4.57
N THR A 52 -22.23 -18.41 5.74
CA THR A 52 -23.37 -17.99 6.55
C THR A 52 -22.92 -17.32 7.84
N LEU A 53 -23.74 -16.44 8.41
CA LEU A 53 -23.56 -15.89 9.74
C LEU A 53 -23.91 -16.94 10.82
N ASP A 54 -23.21 -16.88 11.96
CA ASP A 54 -23.57 -17.68 13.13
C ASP A 54 -24.60 -16.93 14.01
N TYR A 55 -24.61 -15.60 13.94
CA TYR A 55 -25.55 -14.71 14.68
C TYR A 55 -26.02 -13.59 13.78
N GLY A 56 -27.23 -13.07 14.03
CA GLY A 56 -27.80 -11.97 13.27
C GLY A 56 -28.34 -12.39 11.91
N SER A 57 -28.51 -11.41 11.01
CA SER A 57 -29.08 -11.65 9.69
C SER A 57 -28.39 -10.82 8.61
N LEU A 58 -28.35 -11.39 7.39
CA LEU A 58 -27.94 -10.71 6.17
C LEU A 58 -29.18 -10.52 5.29
N THR A 59 -29.52 -9.29 4.99
CA THR A 59 -30.63 -8.94 4.10
C THR A 59 -30.07 -8.36 2.79
N VAL A 60 -30.44 -8.98 1.66
CA VAL A 60 -30.02 -8.55 0.32
C VAL A 60 -31.24 -8.06 -0.46
N ALA A 61 -31.19 -6.86 -1.02
CA ALA A 61 -32.29 -6.34 -1.82
C ALA A 61 -32.48 -7.17 -3.09
N LYS A 62 -33.74 -7.35 -3.49
CA LYS A 62 -34.09 -8.15 -4.68
C LYS A 62 -33.39 -7.58 -5.93
N GLY A 63 -32.77 -8.47 -6.70
CA GLY A 63 -32.05 -8.10 -7.93
C GLY A 63 -30.61 -7.60 -7.72
N THR A 64 -30.09 -7.59 -6.46
CA THR A 64 -28.69 -7.27 -6.20
C THR A 64 -27.80 -8.47 -6.51
N THR A 65 -26.81 -8.28 -7.38
CA THR A 65 -25.78 -9.26 -7.71
C THR A 65 -24.50 -8.93 -6.94
N ALA A 66 -23.89 -9.93 -6.29
CA ALA A 66 -22.61 -9.80 -5.66
C ALA A 66 -21.57 -10.64 -6.40
N GLY A 67 -20.42 -10.06 -6.69
CA GLY A 67 -19.29 -10.74 -7.30
C GLY A 67 -18.08 -10.72 -6.36
N TYR A 68 -17.43 -11.87 -6.16
CA TYR A 68 -16.32 -12.02 -5.22
C TYR A 68 -15.07 -12.55 -5.91
N LEU A 69 -13.96 -11.83 -5.72
CA LEU A 69 -12.62 -12.30 -6.08
C LEU A 69 -11.93 -12.82 -4.81
N PRO A 70 -11.66 -14.13 -4.69
CA PRO A 70 -10.90 -14.67 -3.57
C PRO A 70 -9.42 -14.36 -3.70
N GLN A 71 -8.69 -14.41 -2.59
CA GLN A 71 -7.25 -14.18 -2.55
C GLN A 71 -6.46 -15.24 -3.33
N ASP A 72 -6.87 -16.52 -3.26
CA ASP A 72 -6.20 -17.67 -3.88
C ASP A 72 -7.22 -18.72 -4.36
N GLY A 73 -6.74 -19.67 -5.16
CA GLY A 73 -7.44 -20.95 -5.37
C GLY A 73 -8.34 -21.01 -6.60
N LEU A 74 -8.22 -20.11 -7.56
CA LEU A 74 -8.91 -20.23 -8.84
C LEU A 74 -8.01 -20.96 -9.85
N SER A 75 -8.51 -22.05 -10.42
CA SER A 75 -7.95 -22.71 -11.59
C SER A 75 -8.94 -22.63 -12.74
N LEU A 76 -8.55 -21.96 -13.80
CA LEU A 76 -9.32 -21.86 -15.03
C LEU A 76 -8.70 -22.82 -16.05
N SER A 77 -9.52 -23.65 -16.71
CA SER A 77 -9.00 -24.64 -17.65
C SER A 77 -9.93 -24.84 -18.85
N GLY A 78 -9.36 -25.25 -19.98
CA GLY A 78 -10.07 -25.75 -21.15
C GLY A 78 -10.62 -24.68 -22.11
N LYS A 79 -10.30 -23.39 -21.93
CA LYS A 79 -10.67 -22.30 -22.84
C LYS A 79 -9.48 -21.37 -23.08
N THR A 80 -9.51 -20.60 -24.18
CA THR A 80 -8.55 -19.51 -24.37
C THR A 80 -8.88 -18.33 -23.46
N VAL A 81 -7.90 -17.46 -23.22
CA VAL A 81 -8.07 -16.26 -22.38
C VAL A 81 -9.25 -15.41 -22.85
N PHE A 82 -9.33 -15.14 -24.16
CA PHE A 82 -10.42 -14.35 -24.73
C PHE A 82 -11.77 -15.04 -24.61
N ALA A 83 -11.84 -16.34 -24.95
CA ALA A 83 -13.08 -17.12 -24.85
C ALA A 83 -13.59 -17.24 -23.42
N GLU A 84 -12.68 -17.30 -22.44
CA GLU A 84 -13.03 -17.33 -21.02
C GLU A 84 -13.66 -16.00 -20.55
N CYS A 85 -13.17 -14.86 -21.01
CA CYS A 85 -13.79 -13.56 -20.77
C CYS A 85 -15.11 -13.39 -21.52
N MET A 86 -15.19 -13.85 -22.78
CA MET A 86 -16.40 -13.81 -23.57
C MET A 86 -17.54 -14.66 -22.98
N SER A 87 -17.22 -15.70 -22.22
CA SER A 87 -18.23 -16.54 -21.55
C SER A 87 -19.09 -15.78 -20.53
N VAL A 88 -18.67 -14.61 -20.09
CA VAL A 88 -19.48 -13.73 -19.24
C VAL A 88 -20.72 -13.22 -19.97
N PHE A 89 -20.64 -13.12 -21.29
CA PHE A 89 -21.68 -12.57 -22.19
C PHE A 89 -22.39 -13.65 -23.00
N ASP A 90 -22.39 -14.91 -22.53
CA ASP A 90 -23.04 -16.02 -23.27
C ASP A 90 -24.51 -15.74 -23.61
N ASP A 91 -25.24 -15.01 -22.75
CA ASP A 91 -26.63 -14.63 -23.02
C ASP A 91 -26.73 -13.61 -24.17
N LEU A 92 -25.84 -12.62 -24.21
CA LEU A 92 -25.79 -11.63 -25.30
C LEU A 92 -25.34 -12.27 -26.62
N ARG A 93 -24.43 -13.23 -26.58
CA ARG A 93 -24.01 -14.02 -27.75
C ARG A 93 -25.15 -14.86 -28.31
N LYS A 94 -26.00 -15.43 -27.45
CA LYS A 94 -27.22 -16.12 -27.90
C LYS A 94 -28.19 -15.16 -28.56
N MET A 95 -28.35 -13.94 -28.02
CA MET A 95 -29.15 -12.90 -28.66
C MET A 95 -28.60 -12.49 -30.03
N GLU A 96 -27.28 -12.35 -30.16
CA GLU A 96 -26.61 -12.06 -31.42
C GLU A 96 -26.87 -13.16 -32.46
N GLN A 97 -26.70 -14.43 -32.07
CA GLN A 97 -27.04 -15.57 -32.94
C GLN A 97 -28.52 -15.60 -33.34
N GLU A 98 -29.43 -15.27 -32.42
CA GLU A 98 -30.87 -15.17 -32.73
C GLU A 98 -31.14 -14.02 -33.70
N LEU A 99 -30.48 -12.85 -33.52
CA LEU A 99 -30.58 -11.73 -34.46
C LEU A 99 -30.10 -12.11 -35.87
N GLU A 100 -28.96 -12.79 -35.98
CA GLU A 100 -28.44 -13.30 -37.27
C GLU A 100 -29.44 -14.30 -37.90
N SER A 101 -30.00 -15.22 -37.11
CA SER A 101 -30.98 -16.20 -37.61
C SER A 101 -32.25 -15.52 -38.11
N LEU A 102 -32.72 -14.47 -37.42
CA LEU A 102 -33.87 -13.67 -37.84
C LEU A 102 -33.58 -12.90 -39.13
N LEU A 103 -32.37 -12.35 -39.29
CA LEU A 103 -31.92 -11.70 -40.54
C LEU A 103 -31.95 -12.67 -41.75
N HIS A 104 -31.45 -13.90 -41.55
CA HIS A 104 -31.53 -14.94 -42.61
C HIS A 104 -32.97 -15.27 -42.96
N ARG A 105 -33.89 -15.39 -41.98
CA ARG A 105 -35.32 -15.62 -42.23
C ARG A 105 -35.97 -14.46 -42.97
N PHE A 106 -35.58 -13.20 -42.74
CA PHE A 106 -36.07 -12.05 -43.51
C PHE A 106 -35.83 -12.18 -45.01
N ALA A 107 -34.67 -12.75 -45.39
CA ALA A 107 -34.31 -12.91 -46.80
C ALA A 107 -35.17 -13.97 -47.51
N GLU A 108 -35.83 -14.87 -46.78
CA GLU A 108 -36.63 -15.96 -47.27
C GLU A 108 -38.15 -15.69 -47.26
N LEU A 109 -38.61 -14.67 -46.50
CA LEU A 109 -40.04 -14.35 -46.30
C LEU A 109 -40.56 -13.31 -47.29
N ASP A 110 -41.84 -13.42 -47.64
CA ASP A 110 -42.53 -12.40 -48.42
C ASP A 110 -42.83 -11.15 -47.57
N PRO A 111 -42.35 -9.96 -47.95
CA PRO A 111 -42.53 -8.72 -47.18
C PRO A 111 -43.99 -8.33 -46.92
N ALA A 112 -44.96 -8.86 -47.69
CA ALA A 112 -46.41 -8.62 -47.52
C ALA A 112 -47.09 -9.64 -46.60
N GLY A 113 -46.34 -10.65 -46.09
CA GLY A 113 -46.87 -11.72 -45.27
C GLY A 113 -47.01 -11.38 -43.80
N ALA A 114 -47.94 -11.97 -43.08
CA ALA A 114 -48.13 -11.79 -41.65
C ALA A 114 -46.91 -12.31 -40.85
N GLU A 115 -46.25 -13.38 -41.31
CA GLU A 115 -45.06 -13.96 -40.70
C GLU A 115 -43.86 -13.00 -40.77
N TYR A 116 -43.72 -12.20 -41.80
CA TYR A 116 -42.71 -11.15 -41.93
C TYR A 116 -42.85 -10.10 -40.80
N ALA A 117 -44.09 -9.68 -40.50
CA ALA A 117 -44.37 -8.71 -39.43
C ALA A 117 -44.01 -9.26 -38.05
N GLU A 118 -44.34 -10.53 -37.76
CA GLU A 118 -43.95 -11.16 -36.47
C GLU A 118 -42.44 -11.27 -36.30
N VAL A 119 -41.71 -11.65 -37.36
CA VAL A 119 -40.26 -11.75 -37.36
C VAL A 119 -39.63 -10.36 -37.19
N ALA A 120 -40.22 -9.31 -37.83
CA ALA A 120 -39.78 -7.94 -37.69
C ALA A 120 -39.93 -7.40 -36.26
N ASP A 121 -41.07 -7.63 -35.63
CA ASP A 121 -41.32 -7.20 -34.25
C ASP A 121 -40.36 -7.90 -33.28
N ARG A 122 -40.12 -9.19 -33.50
CA ARG A 122 -39.12 -9.95 -32.67
C ARG A 122 -37.73 -9.43 -32.88
N TYR A 123 -37.30 -9.16 -34.12
CA TYR A 123 -35.98 -8.62 -34.43
C TYR A 123 -35.77 -7.25 -33.75
N HIS A 124 -36.73 -6.32 -33.94
CA HIS A 124 -36.63 -4.98 -33.35
C HIS A 124 -36.59 -5.01 -31.81
N SER A 125 -37.41 -5.87 -31.19
CA SER A 125 -37.41 -6.04 -29.75
C SER A 125 -36.04 -6.57 -29.23
N LEU A 126 -35.49 -7.59 -29.90
CA LEU A 126 -34.23 -8.22 -29.53
C LEU A 126 -33.05 -7.30 -29.84
N GLU A 127 -33.06 -6.59 -30.96
CA GLU A 127 -32.05 -5.60 -31.34
C GLU A 127 -31.98 -4.46 -30.30
N HIS A 128 -33.16 -3.93 -29.91
CA HIS A 128 -33.25 -2.89 -28.89
C HIS A 128 -32.70 -3.38 -27.53
N GLU A 129 -33.02 -4.62 -27.14
CA GLU A 129 -32.46 -5.21 -25.91
C GLU A 129 -30.94 -5.39 -26.01
N PHE A 130 -30.45 -5.91 -27.16
CA PHE A 130 -29.02 -6.11 -27.40
C PHE A 130 -28.26 -4.79 -27.40
N GLN A 131 -28.80 -3.74 -28.01
CA GLN A 131 -28.23 -2.40 -28.04
C GLN A 131 -28.25 -1.76 -26.64
N THR A 132 -29.35 -1.89 -25.88
CA THR A 132 -29.45 -1.34 -24.51
C THR A 132 -28.47 -1.98 -23.57
N ARG A 133 -28.07 -3.22 -23.82
CA ARG A 133 -27.06 -3.97 -23.04
C ARG A 133 -25.64 -3.84 -23.60
N ASP A 134 -25.37 -2.85 -24.46
CA ASP A 134 -24.07 -2.60 -25.10
C ASP A 134 -23.50 -3.80 -25.88
N GLY A 135 -24.32 -4.62 -26.48
CA GLY A 135 -23.95 -5.85 -27.18
C GLY A 135 -22.88 -5.66 -28.25
N TYR A 136 -22.91 -4.58 -29.02
CA TYR A 136 -21.94 -4.28 -30.08
C TYR A 136 -20.56 -3.90 -29.56
N SER A 137 -20.40 -3.59 -28.29
CA SER A 137 -19.12 -3.17 -27.69
C SER A 137 -18.43 -4.26 -26.85
N ILE A 138 -19.00 -5.48 -26.80
CA ILE A 138 -18.52 -6.57 -25.94
C ILE A 138 -17.04 -6.88 -26.18
N GLU A 139 -16.67 -7.13 -27.45
CA GLU A 139 -15.28 -7.49 -27.80
C GLU A 139 -14.28 -6.37 -27.46
N ALA A 140 -14.67 -5.12 -27.73
CA ALA A 140 -13.85 -3.96 -27.40
C ALA A 140 -13.68 -3.80 -25.88
N ASN A 141 -14.74 -4.05 -25.10
CA ASN A 141 -14.68 -4.00 -23.65
C ASN A 141 -13.82 -5.12 -23.07
N VAL A 142 -13.95 -6.36 -23.59
CA VAL A 142 -13.08 -7.49 -23.20
C VAL A 142 -11.62 -7.16 -23.51
N GLY A 143 -11.35 -6.66 -24.73
CA GLY A 143 -10.00 -6.25 -25.13
C GLY A 143 -9.42 -5.17 -24.22
N ARG A 144 -10.22 -4.15 -23.86
CA ARG A 144 -9.81 -3.07 -22.95
C ARG A 144 -9.43 -3.60 -21.56
N VAL A 145 -10.26 -4.46 -20.98
CA VAL A 145 -10.03 -5.03 -19.65
C VAL A 145 -8.82 -5.96 -19.66
N LEU A 146 -8.66 -6.81 -20.68
CA LEU A 146 -7.50 -7.69 -20.81
C LEU A 146 -6.19 -6.90 -20.96
N MET A 147 -6.16 -5.90 -21.84
CA MET A 147 -4.97 -5.05 -22.01
C MET A 147 -4.66 -4.27 -20.73
N GLY A 148 -5.65 -3.73 -20.05
CA GLY A 148 -5.48 -3.01 -18.79
C GLY A 148 -4.90 -3.87 -17.68
N LEU A 149 -5.21 -5.16 -17.65
CA LEU A 149 -4.64 -6.13 -16.72
C LEU A 149 -3.32 -6.75 -17.20
N GLY A 150 -2.75 -6.25 -18.31
CA GLY A 150 -1.42 -6.61 -18.81
C GLY A 150 -1.37 -7.78 -19.75
N PHE A 151 -2.51 -8.32 -20.26
CA PHE A 151 -2.53 -9.35 -21.29
C PHE A 151 -2.22 -8.71 -22.66
N ARG A 152 -1.27 -9.26 -23.38
CA ARG A 152 -0.97 -8.87 -24.76
C ARG A 152 -1.95 -9.52 -25.73
N LYS A 153 -2.11 -8.96 -26.93
CA LYS A 153 -3.00 -9.54 -27.94
C LYS A 153 -2.61 -10.98 -28.32
N GLU A 154 -1.33 -11.30 -28.30
CA GLU A 154 -0.80 -12.65 -28.56
C GLU A 154 -1.23 -13.67 -27.49
N ASP A 155 -1.55 -13.21 -26.27
CA ASP A 155 -1.98 -14.06 -25.17
C ASP A 155 -3.45 -14.45 -25.24
N TRP A 156 -4.26 -13.74 -26.02
CA TRP A 156 -5.71 -13.91 -26.04
C TRP A 156 -6.16 -15.28 -26.56
N GLU A 157 -5.41 -15.85 -27.51
CA GLU A 157 -5.70 -17.18 -28.09
C GLU A 157 -5.02 -18.33 -27.33
N ARG A 158 -4.18 -18.01 -26.36
CA ARG A 158 -3.51 -19.03 -25.56
C ARG A 158 -4.46 -19.65 -24.55
N GLN A 159 -4.22 -20.94 -24.22
CA GLN A 159 -5.00 -21.68 -23.24
C GLN A 159 -4.74 -21.15 -21.83
N THR A 160 -5.79 -21.07 -21.02
CA THR A 160 -5.69 -20.59 -19.63
C THR A 160 -4.76 -21.45 -18.78
N ASP A 161 -4.63 -22.74 -19.09
CA ASP A 161 -3.75 -23.70 -18.39
C ASP A 161 -2.25 -23.40 -18.56
N GLU A 162 -1.88 -22.66 -19.60
CA GLU A 162 -0.49 -22.28 -19.85
C GLU A 162 0.00 -21.15 -18.94
N PHE A 163 -0.90 -20.50 -18.24
CA PHE A 163 -0.59 -19.35 -17.42
C PHE A 163 -0.33 -19.72 -15.96
N SER A 164 0.56 -18.99 -15.30
CA SER A 164 0.81 -19.14 -13.88
C SER A 164 -0.43 -18.74 -13.05
N GLY A 165 -0.49 -19.19 -11.79
CA GLY A 165 -1.60 -18.88 -10.88
C GLY A 165 -1.90 -17.36 -10.77
N GLY A 166 -0.86 -16.52 -10.76
CA GLY A 166 -1.05 -15.07 -10.73
C GLY A 166 -1.72 -14.51 -11.99
N TRP A 167 -1.43 -15.07 -13.17
CA TRP A 167 -2.11 -14.70 -14.41
C TRP A 167 -3.56 -15.23 -14.46
N GLN A 168 -3.80 -16.42 -13.92
CA GLN A 168 -5.16 -16.95 -13.79
C GLN A 168 -6.01 -16.08 -12.84
N MET A 169 -5.42 -15.55 -11.76
CA MET A 169 -6.08 -14.59 -10.87
C MET A 169 -6.39 -13.27 -11.58
N ARG A 170 -5.49 -12.76 -12.43
CA ARG A 170 -5.78 -11.58 -13.28
C ARG A 170 -6.94 -11.84 -14.24
N LEU A 171 -7.00 -13.04 -14.83
CA LEU A 171 -8.10 -13.42 -15.70
C LEU A 171 -9.43 -13.53 -14.94
N ALA A 172 -9.41 -14.08 -13.73
CA ALA A 172 -10.60 -14.11 -12.88
C ALA A 172 -11.07 -12.69 -12.49
N LEU A 173 -10.13 -11.78 -12.20
CA LEU A 173 -10.44 -10.38 -12.00
C LEU A 173 -11.06 -9.77 -13.26
N ALA A 174 -10.49 -10.02 -14.45
CA ALA A 174 -11.04 -9.54 -15.71
C ALA A 174 -12.51 -9.96 -15.89
N LYS A 175 -12.82 -11.25 -15.67
CA LYS A 175 -14.20 -11.77 -15.74
C LYS A 175 -15.13 -11.06 -14.77
N LEU A 176 -14.68 -10.87 -13.54
CA LEU A 176 -15.47 -10.23 -12.50
C LEU A 176 -15.77 -8.75 -12.84
N LEU A 177 -14.76 -8.02 -13.34
CA LEU A 177 -14.94 -6.63 -13.77
C LEU A 177 -15.89 -6.51 -14.97
N LEU A 178 -15.83 -7.46 -15.90
CA LEU A 178 -16.74 -7.52 -17.07
C LEU A 178 -18.19 -7.84 -16.66
N GLN A 179 -18.41 -8.61 -15.60
CA GLN A 179 -19.76 -8.91 -15.07
C GLN A 179 -20.45 -7.69 -14.48
N LYS A 180 -19.69 -6.67 -14.04
CA LYS A 180 -20.19 -5.44 -13.41
C LYS A 180 -21.27 -5.69 -12.33
N PRO A 181 -21.00 -6.52 -11.29
CA PRO A 181 -21.99 -6.79 -10.25
C PRO A 181 -22.36 -5.53 -9.45
N ASN A 182 -23.57 -5.49 -8.86
CA ASN A 182 -24.03 -4.37 -8.04
C ASN A 182 -23.21 -4.20 -6.74
N LEU A 183 -22.61 -5.28 -6.24
CA LEU A 183 -21.61 -5.27 -5.19
C LEU A 183 -20.38 -6.05 -5.62
N LEU A 184 -19.27 -5.35 -5.81
CA LEU A 184 -17.98 -5.94 -6.16
C LEU A 184 -17.16 -6.14 -4.88
N LEU A 185 -16.72 -7.37 -4.64
CA LEU A 185 -15.97 -7.78 -3.46
C LEU A 185 -14.57 -8.23 -3.88
N LEU A 186 -13.54 -7.46 -3.52
CA LEU A 186 -12.16 -7.68 -3.94
C LEU A 186 -11.28 -7.97 -2.73
N ASP A 187 -10.77 -9.20 -2.65
CA ASP A 187 -9.85 -9.63 -1.58
C ASP A 187 -8.41 -9.63 -2.11
N GLU A 188 -7.62 -8.62 -1.75
CA GLU A 188 -6.22 -8.40 -2.15
C GLU A 188 -6.00 -8.43 -3.68
N PRO A 189 -6.76 -7.66 -4.49
CA PRO A 189 -6.65 -7.73 -5.95
C PRO A 189 -5.29 -7.26 -6.49
N THR A 190 -4.53 -6.51 -5.69
CA THR A 190 -3.24 -5.91 -6.09
C THR A 190 -2.06 -6.87 -5.99
N ASN A 191 -2.19 -8.03 -5.33
CA ASN A 191 -1.06 -8.93 -5.04
C ASN A 191 -0.37 -9.51 -6.29
N HIS A 192 -1.09 -9.64 -7.40
CA HIS A 192 -0.56 -10.23 -8.64
C HIS A 192 -0.44 -9.22 -9.79
N LEU A 193 -0.70 -7.94 -9.51
CA LEU A 193 -0.65 -6.86 -10.49
C LEU A 193 0.70 -6.13 -10.42
N ASP A 194 1.26 -5.83 -11.57
CA ASP A 194 2.35 -4.87 -11.70
C ASP A 194 1.82 -3.43 -11.57
N LEU A 195 2.72 -2.46 -11.51
CA LEU A 195 2.37 -1.06 -11.29
C LEU A 195 1.43 -0.50 -12.38
N GLU A 196 1.59 -0.92 -13.65
CA GLU A 196 0.75 -0.45 -14.75
C GLU A 196 -0.68 -1.01 -14.64
N ALA A 197 -0.81 -2.31 -14.39
CA ALA A 197 -2.11 -2.94 -14.18
C ALA A 197 -2.83 -2.42 -12.93
N ARG A 198 -2.08 -2.05 -11.86
CA ARG A 198 -2.66 -1.39 -10.68
C ARG A 198 -3.20 0.00 -11.01
N ASN A 199 -2.45 0.83 -11.76
CA ASN A 199 -2.90 2.14 -12.19
C ASN A 199 -4.20 2.05 -12.99
N TRP A 200 -4.23 1.11 -13.94
CA TRP A 200 -5.42 0.88 -14.73
C TRP A 200 -6.61 0.41 -13.86
N LEU A 201 -6.38 -0.47 -12.87
CA LEU A 201 -7.44 -0.91 -11.97
C LEU A 201 -7.96 0.23 -11.09
N GLU A 202 -7.10 1.15 -10.64
CA GLU A 202 -7.49 2.36 -9.91
C GLU A 202 -8.44 3.23 -10.74
N GLU A 203 -8.08 3.52 -12.00
CA GLU A 203 -8.92 4.29 -12.94
C GLU A 203 -10.25 3.57 -13.18
N TYR A 204 -10.22 2.26 -13.39
CA TYR A 204 -11.42 1.47 -13.59
C TYR A 204 -12.38 1.51 -12.38
N LEU A 205 -11.84 1.36 -11.15
CA LEU A 205 -12.63 1.43 -9.91
C LEU A 205 -13.12 2.86 -9.62
N HIS A 206 -12.36 3.87 -10.05
CA HIS A 206 -12.82 5.26 -9.95
C HIS A 206 -14.12 5.48 -10.76
N ASP A 207 -14.21 4.88 -11.94
CA ASP A 207 -15.38 5.00 -12.84
C ASP A 207 -16.43 3.92 -12.58
N TYR A 208 -16.21 3.00 -11.63
CA TYR A 208 -17.13 1.91 -11.36
C TYR A 208 -18.49 2.43 -10.87
N PRO A 209 -19.61 2.06 -11.54
CA PRO A 209 -20.91 2.69 -11.28
C PRO A 209 -21.60 2.21 -10.01
N TYR A 210 -21.18 1.07 -9.45
CA TYR A 210 -21.81 0.42 -8.32
C TYR A 210 -20.92 0.40 -7.07
N ALA A 211 -21.42 -0.21 -5.99
CA ALA A 211 -20.67 -0.35 -4.76
C ALA A 211 -19.54 -1.39 -4.86
N PHE A 212 -18.46 -1.14 -4.13
CA PHE A 212 -17.44 -2.15 -3.92
C PHE A 212 -16.93 -2.16 -2.49
N VAL A 213 -16.49 -3.34 -2.04
CA VAL A 213 -15.73 -3.52 -0.81
C VAL A 213 -14.37 -4.11 -1.17
N LEU A 214 -13.32 -3.46 -0.72
CA LEU A 214 -11.93 -3.75 -1.05
C LEU A 214 -11.13 -4.08 0.20
N ILE A 215 -10.47 -5.23 0.22
CA ILE A 215 -9.37 -5.52 1.14
C ILE A 215 -8.07 -5.29 0.38
N SER A 216 -7.19 -4.44 0.90
CA SER A 216 -5.86 -4.27 0.35
C SER A 216 -4.85 -3.91 1.44
N HIS A 217 -3.62 -4.37 1.25
CA HIS A 217 -2.45 -3.97 2.01
C HIS A 217 -1.60 -2.92 1.28
N ASP A 218 -2.16 -2.26 0.28
CA ASP A 218 -1.58 -1.12 -0.41
C ASP A 218 -2.26 0.18 0.04
N ARG A 219 -1.52 1.03 0.77
CA ARG A 219 -2.04 2.30 1.33
C ARG A 219 -2.48 3.26 0.25
N TYR A 220 -1.63 3.44 -0.77
CA TYR A 220 -1.92 4.35 -1.85
C TYR A 220 -3.18 3.93 -2.61
N PHE A 221 -3.30 2.64 -2.90
CA PHE A 221 -4.47 2.09 -3.56
C PHE A 221 -5.76 2.32 -2.75
N LEU A 222 -5.71 2.08 -1.43
CA LEU A 222 -6.84 2.40 -0.55
C LEU A 222 -7.15 3.90 -0.53
N ASP A 223 -6.12 4.76 -0.44
CA ASP A 223 -6.32 6.20 -0.33
C ASP A 223 -7.00 6.81 -1.55
N VAL A 224 -6.66 6.34 -2.75
CA VAL A 224 -7.20 6.84 -4.02
C VAL A 224 -8.58 6.25 -4.35
N THR A 225 -8.82 4.96 -4.00
CA THR A 225 -10.01 4.25 -4.49
C THR A 225 -11.21 4.32 -3.55
N VAL A 226 -11.00 4.45 -2.21
CA VAL A 226 -12.11 4.36 -1.25
C VAL A 226 -12.50 5.71 -0.66
N ASN A 227 -13.76 5.83 -0.26
CA ASN A 227 -14.31 7.01 0.42
C ASN A 227 -14.85 6.71 1.83
N LYS A 228 -14.86 5.44 2.21
CA LYS A 228 -15.23 4.95 3.54
C LYS A 228 -14.28 3.83 3.94
N ILE A 229 -13.98 3.74 5.22
CA ILE A 229 -13.20 2.63 5.79
C ILE A 229 -14.05 1.92 6.84
N ALA A 230 -14.10 0.59 6.75
CA ALA A 230 -14.63 -0.29 7.77
C ALA A 230 -13.47 -1.03 8.45
N GLU A 231 -13.22 -0.75 9.72
CA GLU A 231 -12.17 -1.40 10.50
C GLU A 231 -12.75 -2.51 11.35
N ILE A 232 -12.19 -3.73 11.27
CA ILE A 232 -12.44 -4.80 12.22
C ILE A 232 -11.38 -4.70 13.33
N TRP A 233 -11.80 -4.21 14.50
CA TRP A 233 -10.94 -4.04 15.65
C TRP A 233 -11.62 -4.50 16.94
N ASN A 234 -10.92 -5.30 17.72
CA ASN A 234 -11.44 -5.91 18.95
C ASN A 234 -12.81 -6.58 18.76
N LYS A 235 -12.95 -7.40 17.70
CA LYS A 235 -14.17 -8.16 17.34
C LYS A 235 -15.39 -7.30 17.02
N ARG A 236 -15.23 -5.99 16.86
CA ARG A 236 -16.26 -5.02 16.50
C ARG A 236 -15.91 -4.27 15.22
N PHE A 237 -16.93 -3.72 14.58
CA PHE A 237 -16.74 -2.87 13.41
C PHE A 237 -16.75 -1.41 13.80
N TRP A 238 -15.82 -0.68 13.18
CA TRP A 238 -15.73 0.76 13.27
C TRP A 238 -15.76 1.34 11.88
N PHE A 239 -16.61 2.34 11.67
CA PHE A 239 -16.80 2.96 10.37
C PHE A 239 -16.24 4.38 10.39
N TYR A 240 -15.46 4.69 9.36
CA TYR A 240 -14.85 6.00 9.17
C TYR A 240 -15.22 6.55 7.81
N THR A 241 -15.45 7.86 7.73
CA THR A 241 -15.74 8.55 6.48
C THR A 241 -14.48 9.24 5.97
N GLY A 242 -14.15 9.02 4.72
CA GLY A 242 -12.97 9.56 4.06
C GLY A 242 -12.05 8.48 3.52
N ASN A 243 -10.91 8.92 3.00
CA ASN A 243 -9.83 8.08 2.49
C ASN A 243 -8.98 7.47 3.64
N TYR A 244 -7.94 6.73 3.27
CA TYR A 244 -7.11 6.02 4.24
C TYR A 244 -6.34 6.97 5.18
N ASP A 245 -5.85 8.11 4.70
CA ASP A 245 -5.14 9.10 5.53
C ASP A 245 -6.07 9.73 6.57
N LYS A 246 -7.30 10.08 6.18
CA LYS A 246 -8.32 10.58 7.13
C LYS A 246 -8.69 9.54 8.18
N PHE A 247 -8.77 8.27 7.77
CA PHE A 247 -8.98 7.16 8.71
C PHE A 247 -7.88 7.10 9.77
N LEU A 248 -6.59 7.19 9.37
CA LEU A 248 -5.48 7.16 10.32
C LEU A 248 -5.57 8.30 11.35
N ALA A 249 -5.88 9.52 10.91
CA ALA A 249 -6.05 10.67 11.80
C ALA A 249 -7.23 10.46 12.78
N GLN A 250 -8.40 10.00 12.28
CA GLN A 250 -9.57 9.72 13.11
C GLN A 250 -9.31 8.57 14.11
N LYS A 251 -8.58 7.54 13.68
CA LYS A 251 -8.18 6.41 14.53
C LYS A 251 -7.28 6.85 15.66
N THR A 252 -6.28 7.70 15.40
CA THR A 252 -5.38 8.26 16.41
C THR A 252 -6.18 9.05 17.44
N GLN A 253 -7.02 9.98 17.00
CA GLN A 253 -7.89 10.76 17.90
C GLN A 253 -8.81 9.88 18.75
N ARG A 254 -9.43 8.86 18.16
CA ARG A 254 -10.27 7.89 18.90
C ARG A 254 -9.47 7.16 19.97
N ASN A 255 -8.26 6.69 19.63
CA ASN A 255 -7.41 5.97 20.57
C ASN A 255 -7.00 6.86 21.75
N GLU A 256 -6.66 8.13 21.52
CA GLU A 256 -6.36 9.10 22.57
C GLU A 256 -7.57 9.33 23.51
N GLN A 257 -8.75 9.51 22.91
CA GLN A 257 -10.00 9.65 23.70
C GLN A 257 -10.29 8.39 24.54
N LEU A 258 -10.10 7.20 23.95
CA LEU A 258 -10.32 5.93 24.64
C LEU A 258 -9.34 5.76 25.81
N GLN A 259 -8.08 6.11 25.62
CA GLN A 259 -7.06 6.07 26.68
C GLN A 259 -7.34 7.09 27.79
N ALA A 260 -7.80 8.28 27.44
CA ALA A 260 -8.21 9.29 28.42
C ALA A 260 -9.42 8.81 29.23
N ALA A 261 -10.45 8.27 28.56
CA ALA A 261 -11.63 7.71 29.21
C ALA A 261 -11.28 6.54 30.15
N TYR A 262 -10.37 5.65 29.72
CA TYR A 262 -9.88 4.54 30.55
C TYR A 262 -9.13 5.04 31.80
N ARG A 263 -8.23 6.02 31.65
CA ARG A 263 -7.53 6.64 32.79
C ARG A 263 -8.51 7.24 33.80
N ASN A 264 -9.46 8.03 33.33
CA ASN A 264 -10.48 8.65 34.18
C ASN A 264 -11.35 7.60 34.86
N GLN A 265 -11.76 6.54 34.17
CA GLN A 265 -12.52 5.43 34.74
C GLN A 265 -11.72 4.69 35.82
N ARG A 266 -10.44 4.40 35.55
CA ARG A 266 -9.55 3.73 36.50
C ARG A 266 -9.36 4.54 37.76
N GLU A 267 -9.14 5.85 37.68
CA GLU A 267 -9.06 6.77 38.83
C GLU A 267 -10.35 6.77 39.61
N ARG A 268 -11.51 6.78 38.93
CA ARG A 268 -12.81 6.71 39.57
C ARG A 268 -13.03 5.40 40.32
N ILE A 269 -12.68 4.28 39.74
CA ILE A 269 -12.75 2.96 40.36
C ILE A 269 -11.86 2.93 41.61
N GLU A 270 -10.61 3.38 41.51
CA GLU A 270 -9.66 3.42 42.63
C GLU A 270 -10.18 4.29 43.78
N GLN A 271 -10.74 5.47 43.49
CA GLN A 271 -11.40 6.33 44.51
C GLN A 271 -12.56 5.62 45.22
N LEU A 272 -13.40 4.90 44.48
CA LEU A 272 -14.51 4.13 45.05
C LEU A 272 -14.00 2.97 45.91
N GLU A 273 -13.00 2.23 45.45
CA GLU A 273 -12.37 1.14 46.21
C GLU A 273 -11.71 1.63 47.51
N VAL A 274 -10.96 2.73 47.44
CA VAL A 274 -10.36 3.36 48.64
C VAL A 274 -11.42 3.77 49.64
N PHE A 275 -12.50 4.39 49.17
CA PHE A 275 -13.63 4.77 50.05
C PHE A 275 -14.28 3.53 50.68
N ILE A 276 -14.61 2.51 49.91
CA ILE A 276 -15.23 1.26 50.38
C ILE A 276 -14.34 0.61 51.43
N ASN A 277 -13.04 0.44 51.15
CA ASN A 277 -12.09 -0.21 52.05
C ASN A 277 -11.91 0.55 53.37
N ARG A 278 -11.85 1.90 53.30
CA ARG A 278 -11.69 2.75 54.49
C ARG A 278 -12.89 2.70 55.42
N PHE A 279 -14.11 2.64 54.91
CA PHE A 279 -15.32 2.75 55.69
C PHE A 279 -16.12 1.46 55.81
N ARG A 280 -15.61 0.33 55.32
CA ARG A 280 -16.28 -0.98 55.26
C ARG A 280 -16.79 -1.48 56.63
N TYR A 281 -16.06 -1.17 57.71
CA TYR A 281 -16.35 -1.66 59.06
C TYR A 281 -17.08 -0.62 59.94
N GLN A 282 -17.42 0.56 59.43
CA GLN A 282 -18.09 1.60 60.17
C GLN A 282 -19.61 1.49 60.01
N ALA A 283 -20.32 1.12 61.08
CA ALA A 283 -21.77 0.95 61.08
C ALA A 283 -22.55 2.22 60.67
N THR A 284 -22.07 3.40 61.07
CA THR A 284 -22.65 4.70 60.72
C THR A 284 -22.59 5.05 59.23
N LYS A 285 -21.67 4.44 58.47
CA LYS A 285 -21.47 4.66 57.04
C LYS A 285 -21.91 3.49 56.14
N ALA A 286 -22.50 2.43 56.73
CA ALA A 286 -22.87 1.21 55.98
C ALA A 286 -23.79 1.50 54.78
N LYS A 287 -24.76 2.40 54.87
CA LYS A 287 -25.64 2.77 53.74
C LYS A 287 -24.90 3.46 52.63
N GLN A 288 -23.90 4.32 52.95
CA GLN A 288 -23.07 5.00 51.95
C GLN A 288 -22.12 4.00 51.24
N VAL A 289 -21.50 3.08 51.98
CA VAL A 289 -20.64 2.03 51.43
C VAL A 289 -21.44 1.13 50.50
N GLN A 290 -22.64 0.68 50.87
CA GLN A 290 -23.49 -0.12 49.98
C GLN A 290 -23.86 0.63 48.68
N SER A 291 -24.14 1.95 48.76
CA SER A 291 -24.41 2.76 47.59
C SER A 291 -23.18 2.81 46.65
N ARG A 292 -21.96 2.94 47.19
CA ARG A 292 -20.73 2.97 46.42
C ARG A 292 -20.35 1.59 45.81
N ILE A 293 -20.67 0.51 46.53
CA ILE A 293 -20.51 -0.86 45.95
C ILE A 293 -21.45 -1.02 44.75
N LYS A 294 -22.72 -0.63 44.86
CA LYS A 294 -23.66 -0.67 43.74
C LYS A 294 -23.26 0.24 42.58
N GLU A 295 -22.63 1.38 42.85
CA GLU A 295 -22.04 2.24 41.81
C GLU A 295 -20.88 1.52 41.10
N LEU A 296 -19.97 0.89 41.84
CA LEU A 296 -18.86 0.13 41.32
C LEU A 296 -19.30 -1.05 40.46
N GLU A 297 -20.33 -1.80 40.90
CA GLU A 297 -20.92 -2.92 40.16
C GLU A 297 -21.60 -2.52 38.85
N LYS A 298 -22.07 -1.26 38.73
CA LYS A 298 -22.70 -0.72 37.53
C LYS A 298 -21.69 -0.18 36.50
N ILE A 299 -20.44 -0.01 36.88
CA ILE A 299 -19.40 0.49 35.97
C ILE A 299 -19.03 -0.61 34.99
N GLU A 300 -19.43 -0.46 33.73
CA GLU A 300 -18.91 -1.27 32.64
C GLU A 300 -17.45 -0.91 32.40
N ARG A 301 -16.55 -1.85 32.61
CA ARG A 301 -15.11 -1.61 32.45
C ARG A 301 -14.77 -1.39 30.98
N ILE A 302 -14.15 -0.25 30.69
CA ILE A 302 -13.61 0.03 29.37
C ILE A 302 -12.42 -0.91 29.15
N GLU A 303 -12.56 -1.84 28.22
CA GLU A 303 -11.44 -2.67 27.76
C GLU A 303 -10.63 -1.85 26.75
N VAL A 304 -9.50 -1.33 27.21
CA VAL A 304 -8.49 -0.80 26.29
C VAL A 304 -7.67 -2.00 25.85
N PRO A 305 -7.62 -2.30 24.55
CA PRO A 305 -6.70 -3.30 24.06
C PRO A 305 -5.27 -2.91 24.46
N PRO A 306 -4.41 -3.88 24.70
CA PRO A 306 -3.00 -3.59 24.99
C PRO A 306 -2.48 -2.63 23.92
N GLU A 307 -1.82 -1.56 24.37
CA GLU A 307 -1.15 -0.64 23.47
C GLU A 307 -0.32 -1.47 22.51
N GLU A 308 -0.64 -1.31 21.23
CA GLU A 308 0.19 -1.89 20.18
C GLU A 308 1.53 -1.15 20.26
N LYS A 309 2.44 -1.68 21.09
CA LYS A 309 3.78 -1.13 21.22
C LYS A 309 4.36 -1.03 19.81
N THR A 310 4.62 0.17 19.36
CA THR A 310 5.47 0.41 18.20
C THR A 310 6.84 -0.11 18.59
N ILE A 311 7.18 -1.29 18.12
CA ILE A 311 8.48 -1.87 18.39
C ILE A 311 9.38 -1.33 17.28
N HIS A 312 10.23 -0.36 17.63
CA HIS A 312 11.30 0.10 16.75
C HIS A 312 12.34 -1.00 16.61
N PHE A 313 12.54 -1.42 15.39
CA PHE A 313 13.59 -2.38 15.05
C PHE A 313 14.67 -1.64 14.26
N SER A 314 15.89 -1.63 14.80
CA SER A 314 17.08 -1.14 14.08
C SER A 314 17.95 -2.31 13.66
N PHE A 315 18.40 -2.31 12.42
CA PHE A 315 19.33 -3.30 11.90
C PHE A 315 20.70 -3.23 12.58
N PRO A 316 21.38 -4.36 12.76
CA PRO A 316 22.82 -4.32 13.06
C PRO A 316 23.52 -3.60 11.89
N GLN A 317 24.16 -2.47 12.19
CA GLN A 317 24.81 -1.66 11.17
C GLN A 317 25.98 -2.43 10.55
N PRO A 318 26.06 -2.55 9.22
CA PRO A 318 27.08 -3.31 8.54
C PRO A 318 28.42 -2.57 8.50
N LYS A 319 29.50 -3.31 8.26
CA LYS A 319 30.79 -2.69 7.93
C LYS A 319 30.67 -1.91 6.61
N PRO A 320 31.21 -0.69 6.53
CA PRO A 320 31.08 0.12 5.33
C PRO A 320 31.76 -0.53 4.11
N SER A 321 31.08 -0.52 2.97
CA SER A 321 31.65 -0.87 1.67
C SER A 321 32.54 0.25 1.11
N GLY A 322 33.26 -0.03 0.00
CA GLY A 322 33.88 1.00 -0.83
C GLY A 322 32.81 1.96 -1.42
N ARG A 323 33.27 3.06 -2.07
CA ARG A 323 32.36 4.04 -2.70
C ARG A 323 31.52 3.39 -3.80
N ILE A 324 32.14 2.60 -4.68
CA ILE A 324 31.49 1.83 -5.72
C ILE A 324 31.08 0.48 -5.13
N VAL A 325 29.80 0.14 -5.21
CA VAL A 325 29.23 -1.13 -4.71
C VAL A 325 29.11 -2.14 -5.85
N ALA A 326 28.63 -1.71 -7.01
CA ALA A 326 28.49 -2.56 -8.19
C ALA A 326 28.62 -1.74 -9.47
N GLU A 327 29.21 -2.33 -10.49
CA GLU A 327 29.41 -1.72 -11.80
C GLU A 327 29.02 -2.70 -12.91
N PHE A 328 28.22 -2.22 -13.84
CA PHE A 328 27.79 -2.92 -15.05
C PHE A 328 28.35 -2.23 -16.27
N GLU A 329 29.11 -2.97 -17.09
CA GLU A 329 29.72 -2.49 -18.33
C GLU A 329 29.29 -3.35 -19.53
N GLY A 330 28.40 -2.78 -20.36
CA GLY A 330 27.91 -3.44 -21.58
C GLY A 330 27.18 -4.77 -21.34
N VAL A 331 26.55 -4.94 -20.18
CA VAL A 331 25.95 -6.22 -19.77
C VAL A 331 24.73 -6.55 -20.61
N ALA A 332 24.70 -7.80 -21.09
CA ALA A 332 23.54 -8.40 -21.75
C ALA A 332 23.13 -9.71 -21.06
N LYS A 333 21.84 -10.00 -21.06
CA LYS A 333 21.30 -11.29 -20.62
C LYS A 333 20.33 -11.84 -21.63
N ILE A 334 20.68 -13.01 -22.17
CA ILE A 334 19.90 -13.75 -23.15
C ILE A 334 19.71 -15.17 -22.62
N TYR A 335 18.48 -15.64 -22.57
CA TYR A 335 18.18 -17.03 -22.22
C TYR A 335 18.09 -17.87 -23.49
N PRO A 336 18.75 -19.06 -23.53
CA PRO A 336 18.66 -19.95 -24.66
C PRO A 336 17.23 -20.45 -24.83
N ALA A 337 16.85 -20.69 -26.06
CA ALA A 337 15.56 -21.27 -26.42
C ALA A 337 15.31 -22.59 -25.69
N ARG A 338 14.19 -22.70 -24.97
CA ARG A 338 13.77 -23.98 -24.40
C ARG A 338 13.32 -24.91 -25.54
N PRO A 339 13.78 -26.16 -25.58
CA PRO A 339 13.25 -27.12 -26.54
C PRO A 339 11.76 -27.35 -26.16
N LEU A 340 10.86 -27.14 -27.11
CA LEU A 340 9.46 -27.47 -26.99
C LEU A 340 9.36 -28.99 -26.87
N GLN A 341 9.03 -29.51 -25.68
CA GLN A 341 8.67 -30.93 -25.50
C GLN A 341 7.29 -31.13 -26.14
N GLY A 342 7.28 -31.45 -27.42
CA GLY A 342 6.09 -31.94 -28.10
C GLY A 342 5.77 -33.35 -27.57
N LYS A 343 4.70 -33.49 -26.80
CA LYS A 343 4.07 -34.78 -26.58
C LYS A 343 3.32 -35.16 -27.84
N ASN A 344 4.03 -35.84 -28.80
CA ASN A 344 3.35 -36.59 -29.81
C ASN A 344 4.03 -37.95 -29.89
N GLY A 345 3.28 -38.97 -29.49
CA GLY A 345 3.60 -40.35 -29.69
C GLY A 345 3.36 -40.73 -31.17
N THR A 346 4.37 -40.64 -31.98
CA THR A 346 4.60 -41.47 -33.20
C THR A 346 6.02 -41.18 -33.64
N GLY A 347 6.83 -42.21 -33.69
CA GLY A 347 8.26 -42.14 -33.95
C GLY A 347 8.58 -41.78 -35.41
N GLU A 348 8.79 -40.51 -35.63
CA GLU A 348 9.53 -39.99 -36.76
C GLU A 348 10.41 -38.85 -36.26
N GLU A 349 11.71 -38.91 -36.54
CA GLU A 349 12.71 -37.88 -36.30
C GLU A 349 12.33 -36.62 -37.09
N ASN A 350 11.55 -35.70 -36.48
CA ASN A 350 11.27 -34.42 -37.08
C ASN A 350 11.92 -33.29 -36.29
N SER A 351 12.67 -32.52 -37.02
CA SER A 351 13.36 -31.28 -36.69
C SER A 351 12.80 -30.58 -35.43
N VAL A 352 13.59 -30.59 -34.37
CA VAL A 352 13.38 -29.79 -33.16
C VAL A 352 13.25 -28.32 -33.58
N LYS A 353 12.02 -27.77 -33.59
CA LYS A 353 11.83 -26.33 -33.69
C LYS A 353 12.49 -25.72 -32.48
N ARG A 354 13.67 -25.13 -32.62
CA ARG A 354 14.30 -24.33 -31.58
C ARG A 354 13.38 -23.15 -31.33
N GLY A 355 12.88 -23.03 -30.12
CA GLY A 355 12.20 -21.80 -29.70
C GLY A 355 13.13 -20.59 -29.91
N ALA A 356 12.60 -19.39 -30.01
CA ALA A 356 13.41 -18.19 -30.14
C ALA A 356 14.22 -17.94 -28.86
N GLU A 357 15.44 -17.47 -28.97
CA GLU A 357 16.22 -16.96 -27.84
C GLU A 357 15.45 -15.79 -27.19
N LYS A 358 15.35 -15.78 -25.88
CA LYS A 358 14.69 -14.71 -25.15
C LYS A 358 15.74 -13.71 -24.66
N GLU A 359 15.87 -12.60 -25.37
CA GLU A 359 16.64 -11.45 -24.90
C GLU A 359 15.86 -10.74 -23.78
N VAL A 360 16.53 -10.47 -22.66
CA VAL A 360 15.95 -9.75 -21.51
C VAL A 360 16.35 -8.29 -21.54
N PHE A 361 17.66 -8.03 -21.68
CA PHE A 361 18.23 -6.69 -21.91
C PHE A 361 19.62 -6.81 -22.48
N ARG A 362 20.07 -5.72 -23.14
CA ARG A 362 21.39 -5.65 -23.82
C ARG A 362 22.01 -4.26 -23.63
N HIS A 363 23.34 -4.23 -23.59
CA HIS A 363 24.17 -3.02 -23.46
C HIS A 363 23.86 -2.19 -22.22
N VAL A 364 23.57 -2.84 -21.09
CA VAL A 364 23.25 -2.17 -19.84
C VAL A 364 24.53 -1.65 -19.19
N ASN A 365 24.53 -0.33 -18.88
CA ASN A 365 25.62 0.35 -18.20
C ASN A 365 25.05 1.17 -17.03
N PHE A 366 25.48 0.89 -15.81
CA PHE A 366 25.18 1.72 -14.64
C PHE A 366 26.17 1.47 -13.51
N LEU A 367 26.20 2.41 -12.57
CA LEU A 367 27.01 2.38 -11.37
C LEU A 367 26.10 2.48 -10.14
N ILE A 368 26.36 1.62 -9.16
CA ILE A 368 25.70 1.67 -7.84
C ILE A 368 26.72 2.17 -6.83
N GLU A 369 26.38 3.25 -6.12
CA GLU A 369 27.22 3.84 -5.10
C GLU A 369 26.78 3.43 -3.69
N LYS A 370 27.67 3.62 -2.71
CA LYS A 370 27.38 3.34 -1.32
C LYS A 370 26.25 4.25 -0.81
N GLY A 371 25.24 3.65 -0.16
CA GLY A 371 24.09 4.33 0.39
C GLY A 371 22.96 4.55 -0.61
N ASP A 372 23.13 4.12 -1.88
CA ASP A 372 22.03 4.14 -2.85
C ASP A 372 20.88 3.24 -2.40
N ARG A 373 19.66 3.73 -2.61
CA ARG A 373 18.41 2.97 -2.45
C ARG A 373 17.70 2.94 -3.79
N ILE A 374 17.86 1.81 -4.50
CA ILE A 374 17.46 1.68 -5.89
C ILE A 374 16.21 0.82 -5.98
N ALA A 375 15.12 1.41 -6.48
CA ALA A 375 13.92 0.67 -6.83
C ALA A 375 13.97 0.20 -8.28
N LEU A 376 13.76 -1.10 -8.54
CA LEU A 376 13.61 -1.67 -9.87
C LEU A 376 12.15 -1.70 -10.25
N VAL A 377 11.76 -0.97 -11.30
CA VAL A 377 10.39 -0.87 -11.79
C VAL A 377 10.30 -1.38 -13.24
N GLY A 378 9.09 -1.72 -13.68
CA GLY A 378 8.81 -2.23 -15.02
C GLY A 378 7.73 -3.30 -15.01
N ILE A 379 7.21 -3.65 -16.18
CA ILE A 379 6.17 -4.66 -16.37
C ILE A 379 6.62 -6.05 -15.90
N ASN A 380 5.66 -6.93 -15.61
CA ASN A 380 5.99 -8.29 -15.24
C ASN A 380 6.65 -9.03 -16.41
N GLY A 381 7.78 -9.69 -16.11
CA GLY A 381 8.60 -10.37 -17.14
C GLY A 381 9.60 -9.48 -17.88
N ALA A 382 9.71 -8.19 -17.54
CA ALA A 382 10.71 -7.26 -18.11
C ALA A 382 12.16 -7.59 -17.73
N GLY A 383 12.38 -8.40 -16.67
CA GLY A 383 13.74 -8.81 -16.26
C GLY A 383 14.19 -8.26 -14.91
N LYS A 384 13.27 -7.70 -14.08
CA LYS A 384 13.59 -7.19 -12.73
C LYS A 384 14.31 -8.23 -11.87
N SER A 385 13.70 -9.41 -11.69
CA SER A 385 14.32 -10.50 -10.92
C SER A 385 15.59 -11.04 -11.55
N THR A 386 15.72 -10.98 -12.90
CA THR A 386 16.97 -11.33 -13.59
C THR A 386 18.09 -10.37 -13.22
N LEU A 387 17.82 -9.06 -13.21
CA LEU A 387 18.81 -8.05 -12.83
C LEU A 387 19.26 -8.22 -11.38
N ILE A 388 18.33 -8.45 -10.45
CA ILE A 388 18.68 -8.74 -9.04
C ILE A 388 19.54 -10.00 -8.92
N LYS A 389 19.22 -11.09 -9.64
CA LYS A 389 20.01 -12.33 -9.61
C LYS A 389 21.42 -12.13 -10.17
N LEU A 390 21.60 -11.28 -11.18
CA LEU A 390 22.93 -10.90 -11.68
C LEU A 390 23.70 -10.12 -10.60
N LEU A 391 23.07 -9.14 -9.94
CA LEU A 391 23.67 -8.37 -8.83
C LEU A 391 24.02 -9.26 -7.64
N ALA A 392 23.20 -10.28 -7.37
CA ALA A 392 23.45 -11.29 -6.31
C ALA A 392 24.54 -12.30 -6.69
N GLY A 393 25.01 -12.31 -7.95
CA GLY A 393 25.97 -13.31 -8.44
C GLY A 393 25.38 -14.72 -8.60
N VAL A 394 24.07 -14.89 -8.46
CA VAL A 394 23.35 -16.17 -8.67
C VAL A 394 23.36 -16.55 -10.14
N GLU A 395 23.23 -15.57 -11.03
CA GLU A 395 23.33 -15.75 -12.45
C GLU A 395 24.53 -14.96 -13.01
N LYS A 396 25.07 -15.42 -14.16
CA LYS A 396 26.15 -14.72 -14.86
C LYS A 396 25.59 -13.96 -16.07
N PRO A 397 26.15 -12.81 -16.42
CA PRO A 397 25.79 -12.12 -17.66
C PRO A 397 26.16 -13.00 -18.88
N THR A 398 25.44 -12.80 -19.98
CA THR A 398 25.74 -13.48 -21.25
C THR A 398 26.85 -12.74 -22.02
N GLU A 399 26.81 -11.40 -21.99
CA GLU A 399 27.82 -10.51 -22.57
C GLU A 399 28.10 -9.38 -21.57
N GLY A 400 29.26 -8.73 -21.71
CA GLY A 400 29.66 -7.61 -20.83
C GLY A 400 30.30 -8.08 -19.53
N GLU A 401 30.58 -7.12 -18.64
CA GLU A 401 31.27 -7.36 -17.38
C GLU A 401 30.48 -6.81 -16.21
N PHE A 402 30.39 -7.60 -15.12
CA PHE A 402 29.82 -7.22 -13.84
C PHE A 402 30.88 -7.31 -12.76
N LYS A 403 31.10 -6.20 -12.02
CA LYS A 403 32.10 -6.11 -10.96
C LYS A 403 31.43 -5.69 -9.66
N LEU A 404 31.73 -6.42 -8.59
CA LEU A 404 31.43 -5.97 -7.22
C LEU A 404 32.60 -5.13 -6.70
N GLY A 405 32.27 -4.06 -6.00
CA GLY A 405 33.21 -3.16 -5.37
C GLY A 405 34.00 -3.79 -4.22
N HIS A 406 34.99 -3.05 -3.72
CA HIS A 406 35.82 -3.49 -2.59
C HIS A 406 35.00 -3.59 -1.30
N ASN A 407 35.20 -4.69 -0.57
CA ASN A 407 34.57 -4.96 0.74
C ASN A 407 33.02 -4.98 0.71
N VAL A 408 32.44 -5.33 -0.46
CA VAL A 408 30.98 -5.52 -0.60
C VAL A 408 30.61 -6.92 -0.15
N GLN A 409 29.66 -6.99 0.80
CA GLN A 409 29.03 -8.22 1.25
C GLN A 409 27.55 -8.13 0.92
N GLY A 410 27.14 -8.85 -0.15
CA GLY A 410 25.76 -8.89 -0.62
C GLY A 410 24.97 -9.97 0.09
N ASP A 411 23.71 -9.67 0.43
CA ASP A 411 22.72 -10.66 0.82
C ASP A 411 21.47 -10.51 -0.03
N TYR A 412 20.91 -11.64 -0.46
CA TYR A 412 19.83 -11.69 -1.44
C TYR A 412 18.59 -12.35 -0.86
N PHE A 413 17.49 -11.62 -0.83
CA PHE A 413 16.16 -12.13 -0.50
C PHE A 413 15.43 -12.48 -1.78
N ALA A 414 15.36 -13.78 -2.09
CA ALA A 414 14.60 -14.31 -3.20
C ALA A 414 13.13 -14.50 -2.84
N GLN A 415 12.24 -14.34 -3.81
CA GLN A 415 10.80 -14.53 -3.64
C GLN A 415 10.44 -15.91 -3.03
N ASP A 416 11.24 -16.95 -3.26
CA ASP A 416 11.05 -18.33 -2.80
C ASP A 416 11.98 -18.78 -1.67
N GLN A 417 12.73 -17.86 -1.06
CA GLN A 417 13.77 -18.20 -0.06
C GLN A 417 13.23 -18.91 1.19
N TYR A 418 11.94 -18.75 1.49
CA TYR A 418 11.29 -19.48 2.58
C TYR A 418 11.32 -21.01 2.39
N LYS A 419 11.59 -21.52 1.17
CA LYS A 419 11.72 -22.98 0.88
C LYS A 419 13.03 -23.57 1.42
N GLU A 420 14.04 -22.73 1.69
CA GLU A 420 15.34 -23.15 2.21
C GLU A 420 15.38 -23.25 3.74
N LEU A 421 14.32 -22.79 4.41
CA LEU A 421 14.21 -22.83 5.86
C LEU A 421 14.04 -24.28 6.36
N ASN A 422 14.72 -24.64 7.46
CA ASN A 422 14.59 -25.96 8.08
C ASN A 422 13.23 -26.08 8.79
N PRO A 423 12.29 -26.91 8.29
CA PRO A 423 10.94 -27.01 8.83
C PRO A 423 10.88 -27.55 10.27
N GLU A 424 11.90 -28.29 10.73
CA GLU A 424 11.94 -28.93 12.04
C GLU A 424 12.38 -28.00 13.17
N LYS A 425 13.09 -26.91 12.86
CA LYS A 425 13.55 -25.95 13.86
C LYS A 425 12.43 -25.06 14.36
N ARG A 426 12.51 -24.64 15.62
CA ARG A 426 11.66 -23.58 16.18
C ARG A 426 12.16 -22.22 15.73
N LEU A 427 11.26 -21.24 15.62
CA LEU A 427 11.57 -19.88 15.21
C LEU A 427 12.69 -19.24 16.04
N VAL A 428 12.59 -19.31 17.36
CA VAL A 428 13.58 -18.69 18.26
C VAL A 428 14.93 -19.37 18.21
N ASP A 429 14.96 -20.70 18.03
CA ASP A 429 16.19 -21.48 18.00
C ASP A 429 16.97 -21.20 16.69
N ASP A 430 16.27 -21.17 15.55
CA ASP A 430 16.87 -20.86 14.24
C ASP A 430 17.39 -19.42 14.17
N LEU A 431 16.68 -18.45 14.78
CA LEU A 431 17.17 -17.07 14.89
C LEU A 431 18.40 -16.97 15.83
N GLY A 432 18.44 -17.76 16.92
CA GLY A 432 19.59 -17.84 17.80
C GLY A 432 20.83 -18.35 17.08
N ASP A 433 20.66 -19.32 16.18
CA ASP A 433 21.75 -19.82 15.33
C ASP A 433 22.21 -18.76 14.31
N ALA A 434 21.27 -17.99 13.75
CA ALA A 434 21.57 -16.91 12.80
C ALA A 434 22.25 -15.69 13.46
N SER A 435 21.91 -15.41 14.72
CA SER A 435 22.49 -14.30 15.49
C SER A 435 22.93 -14.72 16.89
N PRO A 436 24.07 -15.39 17.03
CA PRO A 436 24.55 -15.93 18.32
C PRO A 436 24.88 -14.87 19.38
N ARG A 437 24.96 -13.59 18.99
CA ARG A 437 25.23 -12.45 19.89
C ARG A 437 23.98 -11.83 20.48
N SER A 438 22.82 -12.11 19.91
CA SER A 438 21.54 -11.54 20.37
C SER A 438 20.98 -12.33 21.55
N THR A 439 20.41 -11.61 22.51
CA THR A 439 19.75 -12.24 23.66
C THR A 439 18.40 -12.82 23.25
N GLN A 440 17.91 -13.82 23.98
CA GLN A 440 16.57 -14.39 23.72
C GLN A 440 15.46 -13.35 23.80
N THR A 441 15.61 -12.33 24.64
CA THR A 441 14.64 -11.24 24.78
C THR A 441 14.62 -10.38 23.52
N GLU A 442 15.77 -10.04 22.96
CA GLU A 442 15.88 -9.30 21.70
C GLU A 442 15.28 -10.09 20.54
N LEU A 443 15.59 -11.41 20.43
CA LEU A 443 15.04 -12.27 19.38
C LEU A 443 13.52 -12.40 19.47
N ARG A 444 12.95 -12.48 20.68
CA ARG A 444 11.50 -12.49 20.88
C ARG A 444 10.86 -11.14 20.54
N SER A 445 11.50 -10.03 20.94
CA SER A 445 11.05 -8.70 20.57
C SER A 445 11.02 -8.53 19.05
N LEU A 446 12.06 -9.01 18.39
CA LEU A 446 12.18 -9.00 16.94
C LEU A 446 11.07 -9.80 16.24
N LEU A 447 10.79 -11.02 16.73
CA LEU A 447 9.65 -11.82 16.26
C LEU A 447 8.33 -11.08 16.44
N GLY A 448 8.16 -10.38 17.57
CA GLY A 448 7.01 -9.54 17.86
C GLY A 448 6.84 -8.39 16.86
N CYS A 449 7.94 -7.75 16.40
CA CYS A 449 7.91 -6.71 15.34
C CYS A 449 7.31 -7.23 14.04
N PHE A 450 7.61 -8.48 13.71
CA PHE A 450 7.09 -9.16 12.52
C PHE A 450 5.79 -9.94 12.80
N LEU A 451 5.06 -9.56 13.86
CA LEU A 451 3.73 -10.06 14.20
C LEU A 451 3.66 -11.55 14.54
N PHE A 452 4.71 -12.11 15.10
CA PHE A 452 4.66 -13.40 15.75
C PHE A 452 4.26 -13.21 17.22
N SER A 453 3.16 -13.86 17.63
CA SER A 453 2.71 -13.80 19.04
C SER A 453 3.68 -14.53 19.99
N GLU A 454 3.50 -14.32 21.30
CA GLU A 454 4.35 -14.98 22.31
C GLU A 454 4.34 -16.51 22.17
N ASP A 455 3.20 -17.09 21.78
CA ASP A 455 3.05 -18.55 21.57
C ASP A 455 3.67 -19.01 20.24
N ASP A 456 3.66 -18.13 19.21
CA ASP A 456 4.19 -18.43 17.88
C ASP A 456 5.71 -18.60 17.90
N VAL A 457 6.41 -17.92 18.81
CA VAL A 457 7.86 -17.95 18.94
C VAL A 457 8.41 -19.38 19.09
N PHE A 458 7.63 -20.29 19.68
CA PHE A 458 8.01 -21.69 19.91
C PHE A 458 7.51 -22.65 18.84
N LYS A 459 6.74 -22.16 17.83
CA LYS A 459 6.29 -22.99 16.71
C LYS A 459 7.46 -23.44 15.84
N LYS A 460 7.30 -24.63 15.24
CA LYS A 460 8.22 -25.09 14.20
C LYS A 460 7.96 -24.33 12.91
N ILE A 461 9.01 -24.03 12.15
CA ILE A 461 8.93 -23.31 10.85
C ILE A 461 7.99 -24.04 9.88
N GLY A 462 7.98 -25.39 9.91
CA GLY A 462 7.12 -26.19 9.05
C GLY A 462 5.61 -26.03 9.26
N VAL A 463 5.18 -25.53 10.44
CA VAL A 463 3.76 -25.32 10.78
C VAL A 463 3.26 -23.94 10.29
N LEU A 464 4.16 -23.03 9.94
CA LEU A 464 3.82 -21.70 9.50
C LEU A 464 3.11 -21.70 8.14
N SER A 465 2.17 -20.78 7.95
CA SER A 465 1.59 -20.48 6.63
C SER A 465 2.65 -19.91 5.67
N GLY A 466 2.36 -19.90 4.36
CA GLY A 466 3.27 -19.35 3.36
C GLY A 466 3.69 -17.90 3.66
N GLY A 467 2.73 -17.04 4.02
CA GLY A 467 2.99 -15.65 4.38
C GLY A 467 3.80 -15.49 5.67
N GLU A 468 3.54 -16.31 6.68
CA GLU A 468 4.33 -16.33 7.92
C GLU A 468 5.77 -16.79 7.67
N ARG A 469 5.97 -17.80 6.82
CA ARG A 469 7.31 -18.23 6.41
C ARG A 469 8.07 -17.14 5.65
N GLY A 470 7.40 -16.41 4.75
CA GLY A 470 7.98 -15.28 4.03
C GLY A 470 8.44 -14.17 4.98
N ARG A 471 7.58 -13.76 5.93
CA ARG A 471 7.94 -12.80 6.99
C ARG A 471 9.11 -13.26 7.84
N TYR A 472 9.12 -14.53 8.21
CA TYR A 472 10.20 -15.13 8.99
C TYR A 472 11.53 -15.16 8.21
N ALA A 473 11.51 -15.54 6.93
CA ALA A 473 12.68 -15.55 6.07
C ALA A 473 13.28 -14.15 5.92
N LEU A 474 12.43 -13.14 5.73
CA LEU A 474 12.85 -11.74 5.68
C LEU A 474 13.50 -11.31 6.98
N LEU A 475 12.87 -11.57 8.12
CA LEU A 475 13.42 -11.25 9.45
C LEU A 475 14.78 -11.90 9.66
N ARG A 476 14.95 -13.17 9.29
CA ARG A 476 16.22 -13.89 9.41
C ARG A 476 17.33 -13.26 8.56
N LEU A 477 17.01 -12.85 7.32
CA LEU A 477 17.95 -12.16 6.44
C LEU A 477 18.41 -10.84 7.05
N LEU A 478 17.50 -10.08 7.63
CA LEU A 478 17.78 -8.77 8.22
C LEU A 478 18.70 -8.82 9.47
N LEU A 479 18.90 -10.01 10.05
CA LEU A 479 19.86 -10.22 11.13
C LEU A 479 21.31 -10.36 10.65
N HIS A 480 21.52 -10.59 9.35
CA HIS A 480 22.86 -10.68 8.77
C HIS A 480 23.44 -9.30 8.53
N PRO A 481 24.69 -9.03 8.94
CA PRO A 481 25.31 -7.70 8.78
C PRO A 481 25.86 -7.47 7.37
N ALA A 482 25.05 -7.74 6.33
CA ALA A 482 25.38 -7.43 4.93
C ALA A 482 25.38 -5.92 4.71
N ASN A 483 26.24 -5.39 3.82
CA ASN A 483 26.26 -3.97 3.44
C ASN A 483 25.66 -3.67 2.06
N PHE A 484 25.21 -4.72 1.37
CA PHE A 484 24.52 -4.64 0.09
C PHE A 484 23.30 -5.58 0.13
N LEU A 485 22.11 -5.05 0.32
CA LEU A 485 20.86 -5.81 0.37
C LEU A 485 20.18 -5.82 -0.99
N LEU A 486 19.79 -7.01 -1.42
CA LEU A 486 19.06 -7.26 -2.66
C LEU A 486 17.73 -7.91 -2.32
N LEU A 487 16.62 -7.18 -2.50
CA LEU A 487 15.30 -7.60 -2.03
C LEU A 487 14.34 -7.77 -3.22
N ASP A 488 13.89 -9.00 -3.49
CA ASP A 488 12.93 -9.30 -4.55
C ASP A 488 11.53 -9.46 -3.95
N GLU A 489 10.67 -8.44 -4.12
CA GLU A 489 9.31 -8.34 -3.61
C GLU A 489 9.17 -8.53 -2.07
N PRO A 490 9.95 -7.81 -1.24
CA PRO A 490 9.94 -8.01 0.22
C PRO A 490 8.62 -7.60 0.88
N THR A 491 7.80 -6.80 0.21
CA THR A 491 6.51 -6.31 0.69
C THR A 491 5.35 -7.28 0.46
N ASN A 492 5.55 -8.33 -0.36
CA ASN A 492 4.52 -9.34 -0.62
C ASN A 492 4.19 -10.12 0.66
N HIS A 493 2.90 -10.36 0.90
CA HIS A 493 2.36 -11.05 2.07
C HIS A 493 2.61 -10.35 3.43
N LEU A 494 3.16 -9.12 3.43
CA LEU A 494 3.24 -8.29 4.63
C LEU A 494 1.93 -7.50 4.78
N ASP A 495 1.41 -7.44 6.01
CA ASP A 495 0.35 -6.50 6.31
C ASP A 495 0.91 -5.06 6.44
N LEU A 496 0.02 -4.08 6.52
CA LEU A 496 0.40 -2.67 6.56
C LEU A 496 1.41 -2.34 7.67
N ARG A 497 1.29 -2.99 8.83
CA ARG A 497 2.20 -2.75 9.98
C ARG A 497 3.59 -3.32 9.74
N ALA A 498 3.66 -4.56 9.26
CA ALA A 498 4.94 -5.18 8.94
C ALA A 498 5.67 -4.43 7.83
N LYS A 499 4.94 -3.87 6.87
CA LYS A 499 5.51 -2.97 5.84
C LYS A 499 6.09 -1.70 6.45
N ASP A 500 5.43 -1.10 7.44
CA ASP A 500 5.94 0.10 8.12
C ASP A 500 7.22 -0.18 8.89
N VAL A 501 7.23 -1.27 9.67
CA VAL A 501 8.44 -1.69 10.41
C VAL A 501 9.60 -1.95 9.46
N LEU A 502 9.35 -2.63 8.33
CA LEU A 502 10.36 -2.87 7.31
C LEU A 502 10.85 -1.57 6.68
N LEU A 503 9.96 -0.66 6.33
CA LEU A 503 10.29 0.63 5.74
C LEU A 503 11.14 1.49 6.68
N GLU A 504 10.74 1.60 7.95
CA GLU A 504 11.48 2.34 8.97
C GLU A 504 12.89 1.75 9.13
N ALA A 505 12.98 0.45 9.30
CA ALA A 505 14.24 -0.25 9.43
C ALA A 505 15.17 -0.06 8.22
N LEU A 506 14.65 -0.16 6.98
CA LEU A 506 15.44 0.08 5.76
C LEU A 506 15.79 1.56 5.57
N THR A 507 15.01 2.48 6.13
CA THR A 507 15.32 3.92 6.11
C THR A 507 16.51 4.23 7.03
N GLU A 508 16.62 3.58 8.17
CA GLU A 508 17.74 3.73 9.10
C GLU A 508 19.00 2.93 8.69
N TYR A 509 18.85 1.99 7.78
CA TYR A 509 19.96 1.15 7.34
C TYR A 509 21.02 1.95 6.56
N THR A 510 22.30 1.84 6.94
CA THR A 510 23.41 2.61 6.36
C THR A 510 24.09 1.98 5.15
N GLY A 511 23.69 0.76 4.78
CA GLY A 511 24.20 0.07 3.58
C GLY A 511 23.47 0.51 2.31
N THR A 512 23.75 -0.19 1.21
CA THR A 512 23.13 0.00 -0.10
C THR A 512 22.01 -1.01 -0.28
N VAL A 513 20.86 -0.57 -0.81
CA VAL A 513 19.68 -1.42 -1.02
C VAL A 513 19.25 -1.35 -2.47
N VAL A 514 19.07 -2.51 -3.11
CA VAL A 514 18.37 -2.64 -4.39
C VAL A 514 17.16 -3.51 -4.18
N PHE A 515 15.99 -3.04 -4.59
CA PHE A 515 14.75 -3.76 -4.32
C PHE A 515 13.77 -3.70 -5.49
N VAL A 516 13.02 -4.78 -5.64
CA VAL A 516 11.81 -4.82 -6.46
C VAL A 516 10.63 -4.70 -5.53
N SER A 517 9.72 -3.80 -5.80
CA SER A 517 8.43 -3.74 -5.13
C SER A 517 7.36 -3.21 -6.08
N HIS A 518 6.14 -3.64 -5.86
CA HIS A 518 4.95 -3.09 -6.51
C HIS A 518 4.17 -2.15 -5.58
N ASP A 519 4.67 -1.89 -4.38
CA ASP A 519 4.07 -0.97 -3.40
C ASP A 519 4.62 0.45 -3.63
N ARG A 520 3.78 1.34 -4.16
CA ARG A 520 4.18 2.72 -4.50
C ARG A 520 4.62 3.50 -3.28
N TYR A 521 3.88 3.39 -2.18
CA TYR A 521 4.24 4.09 -0.94
C TYR A 521 5.62 3.67 -0.45
N PHE A 522 5.91 2.37 -0.50
CA PHE A 522 7.20 1.82 -0.12
C PHE A 522 8.33 2.32 -1.03
N ILE A 523 8.10 2.31 -2.36
CA ILE A 523 9.08 2.81 -3.34
C ILE A 523 9.33 4.30 -3.10
N ASP A 524 8.28 5.11 -2.99
CA ASP A 524 8.39 6.56 -2.86
C ASP A 524 9.14 6.98 -1.60
N LYS A 525 8.90 6.33 -0.47
CA LYS A 525 9.55 6.64 0.82
C LYS A 525 10.98 6.14 0.93
N LEU A 526 11.35 5.07 0.22
CA LEU A 526 12.66 4.45 0.36
C LEU A 526 13.62 4.78 -0.78
N ALA A 527 13.14 4.90 -2.04
CA ALA A 527 14.01 5.02 -3.19
C ALA A 527 14.67 6.40 -3.29
N THR A 528 15.97 6.41 -3.56
CA THR A 528 16.75 7.59 -3.97
C THR A 528 17.00 7.61 -5.47
N ARG A 529 16.87 6.46 -6.14
CA ARG A 529 16.98 6.28 -7.59
C ARG A 529 16.00 5.21 -8.05
N VAL A 530 15.45 5.37 -9.24
CA VAL A 530 14.55 4.40 -9.86
C VAL A 530 15.19 3.88 -11.15
N PHE A 531 15.28 2.56 -11.29
CA PHE A 531 15.74 1.90 -12.51
C PHE A 531 14.54 1.28 -13.22
N GLU A 532 14.18 1.82 -14.37
CA GLU A 532 13.13 1.28 -15.21
C GLU A 532 13.69 0.21 -16.14
N ILE A 533 13.10 -0.98 -16.10
CA ILE A 533 13.48 -2.10 -16.97
C ILE A 533 12.33 -2.32 -17.96
N GLY A 534 12.62 -2.07 -19.23
CA GLY A 534 11.65 -2.21 -20.31
C GLY A 534 12.33 -2.24 -21.67
N ASP A 535 11.67 -2.82 -22.67
CA ASP A 535 12.12 -2.86 -24.08
C ASP A 535 13.60 -3.27 -24.28
N GLY A 536 14.07 -4.19 -23.44
CA GLY A 536 15.46 -4.68 -23.51
C GLY A 536 16.51 -3.70 -22.96
N LYS A 537 16.12 -2.64 -22.26
CA LYS A 537 16.99 -1.60 -21.70
C LYS A 537 16.76 -1.42 -20.20
N VAL A 538 17.73 -0.78 -19.56
CA VAL A 538 17.61 -0.29 -18.18
C VAL A 538 17.87 1.21 -18.19
N GLU A 539 16.89 2.00 -17.84
CA GLU A 539 16.97 3.46 -17.74
C GLU A 539 17.04 3.89 -16.28
N VAL A 540 17.91 4.84 -15.98
CA VAL A 540 18.19 5.30 -14.61
C VAL A 540 17.60 6.67 -14.39
N TYR A 541 16.69 6.77 -13.41
CA TYR A 541 16.05 8.03 -13.01
C TYR A 541 16.51 8.39 -11.59
N PRO A 542 17.06 9.59 -11.37
CA PRO A 542 17.34 10.08 -10.02
C PRO A 542 16.06 10.58 -9.35
N GLY A 543 15.96 10.40 -8.04
CA GLY A 543 14.82 10.78 -7.22
C GLY A 543 13.93 9.59 -6.82
N ASN A 544 12.79 9.92 -6.21
CA ASN A 544 11.79 8.96 -5.75
C ASN A 544 10.83 8.52 -6.89
N TYR A 545 9.76 7.82 -6.53
CA TYR A 545 8.80 7.32 -7.52
C TYR A 545 7.95 8.43 -8.15
N GLU A 546 7.61 9.48 -7.40
CA GLU A 546 6.89 10.64 -7.93
C GLU A 546 7.74 11.41 -8.94
N ASP A 547 9.03 11.61 -8.65
CA ASP A 547 10.00 12.23 -9.59
C ASP A 547 10.13 11.42 -10.90
N TYR A 548 10.14 10.08 -10.79
CA TYR A 548 10.16 9.20 -11.96
C TYR A 548 8.90 9.38 -12.81
N LEU A 549 7.70 9.35 -12.20
CA LEU A 549 6.43 9.53 -12.92
C LEU A 549 6.35 10.88 -13.61
N TRP A 550 6.75 11.95 -12.91
CA TRP A 550 6.75 13.30 -13.45
C TRP A 550 7.64 13.41 -14.70
N ARG A 551 8.83 12.81 -14.68
CA ARG A 551 9.74 12.77 -15.84
C ARG A 551 9.18 11.97 -17.00
N LYS A 552 8.55 10.84 -16.72
CA LYS A 552 7.95 9.98 -17.75
C LYS A 552 6.76 10.66 -18.45
N GLN A 553 6.02 11.53 -17.76
CA GLN A 553 4.91 12.32 -18.30
C GLN A 553 5.37 13.55 -19.11
N GLY A 554 6.65 13.72 -19.35
CA GLY A 554 7.20 14.82 -20.16
C GLY A 554 7.58 16.06 -19.36
N GLY A 555 7.75 15.94 -18.06
CA GLY A 555 8.34 16.95 -17.19
C GLY A 555 9.77 17.29 -17.66
N ASN A 556 9.94 18.44 -18.28
CA ASN A 556 11.19 18.84 -18.92
C ASN A 556 12.16 19.41 -17.86
N ILE A 557 13.33 18.80 -17.73
CA ILE A 557 14.47 19.28 -16.93
C ILE A 557 14.82 20.77 -17.23
N LYS A 558 14.49 21.26 -18.42
CA LYS A 558 14.69 22.66 -18.83
C LYS A 558 13.84 23.68 -18.05
N GLN A 559 12.72 23.30 -17.45
CA GLN A 559 11.93 24.22 -16.65
C GLN A 559 12.48 24.42 -15.24
N ASP A 560 13.04 23.37 -14.63
CA ASP A 560 13.64 23.49 -13.29
C ASP A 560 15.00 24.21 -13.31
N GLU A 561 15.80 24.04 -14.38
CA GLU A 561 17.01 24.84 -14.57
C GLU A 561 16.66 26.30 -14.80
N VAL A 562 15.62 26.62 -15.57
CA VAL A 562 15.13 28.00 -15.79
C VAL A 562 14.55 28.60 -14.52
N ILE A 563 13.82 27.82 -13.71
CA ILE A 563 13.30 28.27 -12.40
C ILE A 563 14.46 28.47 -11.40
N ARG A 564 15.46 27.58 -11.39
CA ARG A 564 16.66 27.76 -10.56
C ARG A 564 17.57 28.89 -11.02
N GLU A 565 17.65 29.17 -12.32
CA GLU A 565 18.32 30.36 -12.85
C GLU A 565 17.53 31.65 -12.57
N GLN A 566 16.20 31.63 -12.70
CA GLN A 566 15.35 32.78 -12.35
C GLN A 566 15.33 33.06 -10.84
N LEU A 567 15.46 32.05 -9.99
CA LEU A 567 15.62 32.24 -8.54
C LEU A 567 17.02 32.73 -8.14
N LYS A 568 18.05 32.52 -8.99
CA LYS A 568 19.39 33.06 -8.80
C LYS A 568 19.51 34.54 -9.27
N GLU A 569 18.66 34.94 -10.21
CA GLU A 569 18.65 36.35 -10.71
C GLU A 569 17.89 37.35 -9.81
N VAL A 570 17.26 36.90 -8.72
CA VAL A 570 16.51 37.76 -7.78
C VAL A 570 17.32 38.12 -6.52
N GLU A 571 18.62 37.88 -6.48
CA GLU A 571 19.48 38.49 -5.45
C GLU A 571 19.90 39.92 -5.89
N PRO A 572 19.50 40.99 -5.18
CA PRO A 572 19.91 42.33 -5.54
C PRO A 572 21.40 42.56 -5.23
N GLU A 573 22.17 42.88 -6.28
CA GLU A 573 23.54 43.41 -6.16
C GLU A 573 23.57 44.68 -5.30
N LEU A 574 24.01 44.54 -4.06
CA LEU A 574 24.48 45.65 -3.25
C LEU A 574 25.93 45.96 -3.64
N LYS A 575 26.13 46.94 -4.53
CA LYS A 575 27.44 47.53 -4.86
C LYS A 575 28.00 48.28 -3.65
N ILE A 576 29.13 47.81 -3.13
CA ILE A 576 30.00 48.60 -2.24
C ILE A 576 31.32 48.87 -2.98
N PRO A 577 31.81 50.13 -3.04
CA PRO A 577 32.95 50.51 -3.88
C PRO A 577 34.29 50.02 -3.30
N ALA A 578 35.15 49.62 -4.23
CA ALA A 578 36.52 49.22 -3.99
C ALA A 578 37.43 50.39 -3.61
N ASN A 579 38.27 50.18 -2.62
CA ASN A 579 39.58 50.84 -2.58
C ASN A 579 40.63 49.93 -1.95
N GLY A 580 41.55 49.52 -2.72
CA GLY A 580 42.99 49.77 -2.65
C GLY A 580 43.86 48.74 -1.89
N ASN A 581 44.61 48.00 -2.70
CA ASN A 581 46.03 47.59 -2.54
C ASN A 581 46.46 46.42 -1.63
N THR A 582 46.95 45.46 -2.33
CA THR A 582 48.30 44.80 -2.39
C THR A 582 48.56 43.52 -1.60
N SER A 583 48.94 42.57 -2.43
CA SER A 583 50.02 41.57 -2.36
C SER A 583 49.84 40.25 -1.62
N ALA A 584 49.84 39.23 -2.47
CA ALA A 584 50.61 37.96 -2.43
C ALA A 584 50.53 37.05 -1.21
N ALA A 585 50.03 35.86 -1.37
CA ALA A 585 50.74 34.57 -1.36
C ALA A 585 49.82 33.41 -1.04
N GLU A 586 49.96 32.40 -1.86
CA GLU A 586 49.50 31.01 -1.77
C GLU A 586 49.25 30.42 -0.41
N THR A 587 48.09 29.77 -0.23
CA THR A 587 47.96 28.36 0.23
C THR A 587 46.48 28.03 0.40
N ALA A 588 46.07 26.83 0.00
CA ALA A 588 44.72 26.31 0.07
C ALA A 588 44.19 26.24 1.53
N PRO A 589 42.91 26.58 1.77
CA PRO A 589 42.35 26.37 3.08
C PRO A 589 41.20 25.38 3.11
N ALA A 590 41.21 24.61 4.18
CA ALA A 590 40.11 23.80 4.69
C ALA A 590 38.83 24.63 4.92
N LEU A 591 37.69 24.02 4.67
CA LEU A 591 36.34 24.51 4.96
C LEU A 591 36.20 24.89 6.44
N LYS A 592 36.16 26.18 6.74
CA LYS A 592 35.75 26.70 8.05
C LYS A 592 34.33 27.23 7.94
N GLY A 593 33.42 26.69 8.79
CA GLY A 593 32.07 27.17 8.98
C GLY A 593 32.09 28.70 9.31
N LYS A 594 31.16 29.43 8.71
CA LYS A 594 30.95 30.87 8.97
C LYS A 594 30.42 31.04 10.40
N ARG A 595 31.25 31.51 11.32
CA ARG A 595 30.82 31.95 12.66
C ARG A 595 30.07 33.27 12.51
N LEU A 596 28.81 33.34 12.94
CA LEU A 596 28.06 34.57 13.09
C LEU A 596 28.70 35.46 14.16
N ASN A 597 28.64 36.79 13.90
CA ASN A 597 29.05 37.80 14.87
C ASN A 597 28.23 37.66 16.18
N PRO A 598 28.86 37.56 17.37
CA PRO A 598 28.16 37.38 18.64
C PRO A 598 27.04 38.37 18.92
N ILE A 599 27.14 39.58 18.38
CA ILE A 599 26.08 40.60 18.52
C ILE A 599 24.85 40.23 17.68
N LYS A 600 25.05 39.74 16.46
CA LYS A 600 23.95 39.29 15.60
C LYS A 600 23.25 38.04 16.18
N ARG A 601 24.02 37.12 16.70
CA ARG A 601 23.47 35.91 17.37
C ARG A 601 22.56 36.33 18.53
N LYS A 602 23.04 37.21 19.39
CA LYS A 602 22.25 37.69 20.53
C LYS A 602 20.97 38.46 20.08
N GLN A 603 21.05 39.23 19.02
CA GLN A 603 19.86 39.90 18.46
C GLN A 603 18.84 38.91 17.92
N MET A 604 19.28 37.86 17.26
CA MET A 604 18.39 36.77 16.78
C MET A 604 17.77 36.01 17.95
N GLU A 605 18.54 35.66 18.98
CA GLU A 605 18.04 34.99 20.18
C GLU A 605 17.02 35.88 20.95
N ASP A 606 17.26 37.19 21.05
CA ASP A 606 16.35 38.14 21.68
C ASP A 606 15.06 38.28 20.85
N ARG A 607 15.15 38.29 19.51
CA ARG A 607 13.97 38.36 18.62
C ARG A 607 13.15 37.07 18.66
N ILE A 608 13.79 35.89 18.74
CA ILE A 608 13.10 34.63 18.92
C ILE A 608 12.28 34.62 20.22
N ARG A 609 12.86 35.09 21.35
CA ARG A 609 12.11 35.17 22.61
C ARG A 609 10.96 36.19 22.56
N GLU A 610 11.08 37.24 21.79
CA GLU A 610 9.98 38.18 21.57
C GLU A 610 8.87 37.57 20.75
N LEU A 611 9.20 36.86 19.65
CA LEU A 611 8.26 36.11 18.81
C LEU A 611 7.52 35.03 19.60
N GLU A 612 8.23 34.29 20.46
CA GLU A 612 7.59 33.29 21.34
C GLU A 612 6.52 33.92 22.26
N ARG A 613 6.75 35.12 22.74
CA ARG A 613 5.74 35.87 23.53
C ARG A 613 4.57 36.37 22.67
N GLU A 614 4.85 36.84 21.44
CA GLU A 614 3.82 37.27 20.51
C GLU A 614 2.95 36.08 20.03
N ILE A 615 3.57 34.90 19.74
CA ILE A 615 2.90 33.65 19.43
C ILE A 615 1.97 33.25 20.57
N SER A 616 2.47 33.21 21.80
CA SER A 616 1.64 32.82 22.98
C SER A 616 0.47 33.78 23.25
N ARG A 617 0.66 35.08 22.98
CA ARG A 617 -0.44 36.07 23.06
C ARG A 617 -1.49 35.83 21.98
N ALA A 618 -1.04 35.60 20.73
CA ALA A 618 -1.95 35.31 19.61
C ALA A 618 -2.75 34.03 19.85
N GLU A 619 -2.13 32.97 20.39
CA GLU A 619 -2.82 31.75 20.79
C GLU A 619 -3.91 31.99 21.84
N THR A 620 -3.60 32.82 22.85
CA THR A 620 -4.59 33.16 23.89
C THR A 620 -5.78 33.93 23.30
N MET A 621 -5.50 34.91 22.44
CA MET A 621 -6.56 35.70 21.77
C MET A 621 -7.40 34.85 20.81
N ILE A 622 -6.79 33.91 20.07
CA ILE A 622 -7.49 32.95 19.21
C ILE A 622 -8.45 32.09 20.06
N ALA A 623 -7.97 31.54 21.18
CA ALA A 623 -8.77 30.74 22.08
C ALA A 623 -9.95 31.52 22.72
N GLU A 624 -9.72 32.80 23.06
CA GLU A 624 -10.77 33.69 23.55
C GLU A 624 -11.82 34.00 22.48
N CYS A 625 -11.41 34.29 21.23
CA CYS A 625 -12.31 34.47 20.11
C CYS A 625 -13.10 33.22 19.76
N GLU A 626 -12.46 32.03 19.77
CA GLU A 626 -13.13 30.76 19.53
C GLU A 626 -14.15 30.42 20.63
N THR A 627 -13.83 30.74 21.89
CA THR A 627 -14.77 30.57 23.03
C THR A 627 -15.96 31.54 22.93
N ALA A 628 -15.69 32.76 22.51
CA ALA A 628 -16.72 33.79 22.32
C ALA A 628 -17.65 33.42 21.14
N LEU A 629 -17.14 32.83 20.06
CA LEU A 629 -17.95 32.34 18.94
C LEU A 629 -18.85 31.14 19.28
N GLN A 630 -18.53 30.39 20.34
CA GLN A 630 -19.42 29.31 20.83
C GLN A 630 -20.69 29.87 21.54
N ASN A 631 -20.66 31.12 22.01
CA ASN A 631 -21.80 31.77 22.68
C ASN A 631 -22.42 32.78 21.69
N PHE A 632 -23.51 32.36 21.03
CA PHE A 632 -24.22 33.24 20.07
C PHE A 632 -24.93 34.40 20.86
N VAL A 633 -24.50 35.66 20.57
CA VAL A 633 -25.10 36.88 21.15
C VAL A 633 -25.90 37.65 20.11
N SER A 634 -25.32 37.96 18.96
CA SER A 634 -25.96 38.59 17.79
C SER A 634 -25.20 38.35 16.51
N ALA A 635 -25.86 38.49 15.34
CA ALA A 635 -25.24 38.29 14.06
C ALA A 635 -24.06 39.27 13.75
N GLU A 636 -24.23 40.53 14.18
CA GLU A 636 -23.19 41.56 14.00
C GLU A 636 -21.97 41.34 14.90
N GLU A 637 -22.16 40.84 16.09
CA GLU A 637 -21.10 40.52 17.05
C GLU A 637 -20.33 39.25 16.64
N THR A 638 -21.03 38.23 16.14
CA THR A 638 -20.45 37.01 15.60
C THR A 638 -19.59 37.32 14.38
N GLN A 639 -20.03 38.23 13.49
CA GLN A 639 -19.23 38.62 12.32
C GLN A 639 -17.96 39.35 12.73
N LYS A 640 -18.03 40.30 13.68
CA LYS A 640 -16.83 41.02 14.20
C LYS A 640 -15.83 40.08 14.84
N GLN A 641 -16.32 39.10 15.62
CA GLN A 641 -15.48 38.10 16.27
C GLN A 641 -14.83 37.16 15.25
N SER A 642 -15.54 36.82 14.17
CA SER A 642 -14.99 36.02 13.07
C SER A 642 -13.89 36.77 12.31
N GLU A 643 -14.11 38.05 12.01
CA GLU A 643 -13.10 38.90 11.36
C GLU A 643 -11.84 39.10 12.23
N GLU A 644 -12.03 39.28 13.57
CA GLU A 644 -10.91 39.35 14.50
C GLU A 644 -10.16 38.02 14.64
N LEU A 645 -10.89 36.88 14.65
CA LEU A 645 -10.29 35.55 14.65
C LEU A 645 -9.41 35.32 13.41
N ASP A 646 -9.89 35.68 12.23
CA ASP A 646 -9.14 35.54 10.97
C ASP A 646 -7.89 36.45 10.96
N ARG A 647 -8.01 37.65 11.52
CA ARG A 647 -6.87 38.58 11.68
C ARG A 647 -5.81 38.02 12.62
N GLN A 648 -6.22 37.44 13.76
CA GLN A 648 -5.30 36.84 14.74
C GLN A 648 -4.63 35.58 14.18
N LYS A 649 -5.36 34.73 13.44
CA LYS A 649 -4.79 33.57 12.73
C LYS A 649 -3.79 33.98 11.67
N GLY A 650 -4.03 35.07 10.96
CA GLY A 650 -3.08 35.64 10.01
C GLY A 650 -1.78 36.16 10.67
N ALA A 651 -1.90 36.88 11.79
CA ALA A 651 -0.76 37.31 12.57
C ALA A 651 0.04 36.16 13.16
N TYR A 652 -0.62 35.17 13.70
CA TYR A 652 -0.02 33.95 14.24
C TYR A 652 0.82 33.21 13.19
N ALA A 653 0.28 33.01 11.98
CA ALA A 653 1.01 32.38 10.88
C ALA A 653 2.27 33.16 10.48
N ALA A 654 2.19 34.48 10.46
CA ALA A 654 3.35 35.35 10.16
C ALA A 654 4.44 35.24 11.23
N PHE A 655 4.08 35.20 12.52
CA PHE A 655 5.03 35.08 13.62
C PHE A 655 5.71 33.69 13.62
N ILE A 656 4.99 32.63 13.33
CA ILE A 656 5.58 31.29 13.19
C ILE A 656 6.58 31.26 12.06
N HIS A 657 6.24 31.79 10.89
CA HIS A 657 7.13 31.80 9.73
C HIS A 657 8.44 32.60 10.03
N GLU A 658 8.34 33.72 10.72
CA GLU A 658 9.52 34.49 11.13
C GLU A 658 10.37 33.74 12.17
N TRP A 659 9.71 33.08 13.13
CA TRP A 659 10.36 32.25 14.17
C TRP A 659 11.10 31.06 13.57
N GLU A 660 10.49 30.33 12.63
CA GLU A 660 11.09 29.20 11.92
C GLU A 660 12.34 29.64 11.13
N GLY A 661 12.25 30.74 10.38
CA GLY A 661 13.38 31.30 9.61
C GLY A 661 14.58 31.70 10.49
N LEU A 662 14.33 32.33 11.64
CA LEU A 662 15.37 32.68 12.59
C LEU A 662 15.96 31.47 13.33
N SER A 663 15.11 30.51 13.71
CA SER A 663 15.54 29.25 14.35
C SER A 663 16.42 28.42 13.42
N GLN A 664 16.03 28.29 12.14
CA GLN A 664 16.83 27.58 11.14
C GLN A 664 18.19 28.26 10.91
N SER A 665 18.18 29.58 10.83
CA SER A 665 19.43 30.36 10.67
C SER A 665 20.39 30.25 11.86
N LEU A 666 19.86 29.98 13.06
CA LEU A 666 20.69 29.70 14.25
C LEU A 666 21.23 28.28 14.26
N GLN A 667 20.44 27.29 13.83
CA GLN A 667 20.84 25.87 13.75
C GLN A 667 21.89 25.61 12.66
N GLU A 668 21.89 26.36 11.55
CA GLU A 668 22.88 26.21 10.48
C GLU A 668 24.28 26.75 10.88
N VAL A 669 24.40 27.37 12.04
CA VAL A 669 25.63 28.05 12.51
C VAL A 669 26.22 27.35 13.76
N ASP A 670 25.46 26.53 14.46
CA ASP A 670 25.99 25.66 15.53
C ASP A 670 26.54 24.37 14.92
#